data_d270577cc89c2c5100e9312e640ef753
#
_entry.id   d270577cc89c2c5100e9312e640ef753
#
_cell.length_a   1.000
_cell.length_b   1.000
_cell.length_c   1.000
_cell.angle_alpha   90.00
_cell.angle_beta   90.00
_cell.angle_gamma   90.00
#
_symmetry.space_group_name_H-M   'P 1'
#
loop_
_entity.id
_entity.type
_entity.pdbx_description
1 polymer ?
#
loop_
_entity_poly.entity_id
_entity_poly.type
_entity_poly.pdbx_seq_one_letter_code
_entity_poly.pdbx_strand_id
1 'polypeptide(L)'
;MMQSNPVLEAFGNAKTVRNDNSSRFGKFVEIQFNKYGRISGAAIRTYLLEKSRVCQISDPERNYHCFYLLCASPPEEKEKYKLGDPRSFHYLNQSNCYELVGVNAAQEYLSTKRAMDIVGISQEEQDAIFRVVAAILHLGNIKFAKSEETDSSVLEDEASRFHLQTTAELLMCDPNCLEGALRERVMITPEEIIKRSLDPLGATVSRDGLAKTLYSRLFDWLVQKINISIGQDPSSKCLIGVLDIYGFESFQTNSFEQFCINFTNEKLQQHFNQHVFKMEQEEYTKEGIDWSYLEFVDNQDVLDLIEKKPGGIIALLDEACMFPKSTHETFSQKLYQTFKDHKRFIKPKLARSDFSVVHYAGEVQYQSEQFLDKNKDYVVPEHQDMLSASKCSFVSGLFAPLSEETAKSAKFSSIGSRFKLQLQQLMDALNLTEPHYIRCIKPNSLLKPFIFENMNVIQQLRSGGVLEAVRIKCAGFPTHWTFHDFLTRLGILAPEVLQGNFEEKDSCKKILEKIGLTGYQIGETQIFLRAGQMAELDARRAFLLSNSAIVIQKHTKTHFSQKRYIALQKSSVFLQSICRGELARRSYYHMKREAGAVRIQKYMRGTLARKWYTEIKISAIVLQTGFRAVAACNKFRYRKQISASTTIQSNWRRHKALSDYQNLRKASISSQTINHSSDKHEQKVFETPAQNESPSMEECSNPVQEESSSPFQDDESIEAIRDSSIPLKDTEKIEVLTIEIKNLKVMLQEEKQRGDEYERKYVEAQGSSEELRKKLAETEKRVHQLQDSLNRMISSMSSQVAELKAILSTSSRLSSTFRPIARVDIASSNSDTSSTDSDFTFPAPVSNTELLSSPESNSFQLVVQDVTAGDGSGSESGKEGSFDDFF
;
A
#
# COMPACT_ATOMS: atom_id res chain seq x y z
N MET A 1 -24.30 2.81 10.85
CA MET A 1 -23.11 1.98 10.71
C MET A 1 -21.86 2.77 10.34
N MET A 2 -21.76 3.48 9.22
CA MET A 2 -20.58 4.33 8.91
C MET A 2 -20.33 5.40 9.98
N GLN A 3 -21.37 5.97 10.56
CA GLN A 3 -21.28 7.00 11.58
C GLN A 3 -20.80 6.49 12.96
N SER A 4 -20.77 5.18 13.20
CA SER A 4 -20.20 4.57 14.41
C SER A 4 -18.69 4.30 14.30
N ASN A 5 -18.11 4.35 13.07
CA ASN A 5 -16.69 4.10 12.87
C ASN A 5 -15.79 5.02 13.71
N PRO A 6 -16.01 6.33 13.84
CA PRO A 6 -15.14 7.18 14.66
C PRO A 6 -15.04 6.71 16.12
N VAL A 7 -16.12 6.14 16.69
CA VAL A 7 -16.08 5.58 18.04
C VAL A 7 -15.20 4.33 18.08
N LEU A 8 -15.41 3.40 17.15
CA LEU A 8 -14.60 2.17 17.09
C LEU A 8 -13.13 2.46 16.78
N GLU A 9 -12.85 3.46 15.94
CA GLU A 9 -11.48 3.88 15.65
C GLU A 9 -10.81 4.54 16.85
N ALA A 10 -11.50 5.44 17.55
CA ALA A 10 -10.96 6.07 18.74
C ALA A 10 -10.56 5.06 19.83
N PHE A 11 -11.37 4.02 20.05
CA PHE A 11 -11.19 3.03 21.11
C PHE A 11 -10.55 1.71 20.65
N GLY A 12 -10.44 1.44 19.37
CA GLY A 12 -9.91 0.17 18.87
C GLY A 12 -8.70 0.30 17.96
N ASN A 13 -8.35 1.52 17.51
CA ASN A 13 -7.22 1.74 16.63
C ASN A 13 -6.07 2.46 17.35
N ALA A 14 -4.88 2.23 16.84
CA ALA A 14 -3.66 2.86 17.32
C ALA A 14 -2.67 3.05 16.16
N LYS A 15 -1.70 3.95 16.36
CA LYS A 15 -0.55 4.04 15.46
C LYS A 15 0.38 2.87 15.69
N THR A 16 0.76 2.20 14.62
CA THR A 16 1.81 1.18 14.57
C THR A 16 2.95 1.63 13.65
N VAL A 17 4.04 0.87 13.63
CA VAL A 17 5.19 1.12 12.73
C VAL A 17 4.78 1.21 11.25
N ARG A 18 3.73 0.49 10.85
CA ARG A 18 3.29 0.40 9.43
C ARG A 18 2.12 1.31 9.08
N ASN A 19 1.31 1.69 10.06
CA ASN A 19 0.07 2.43 9.80
C ASN A 19 -0.26 3.36 10.97
N ASP A 20 -0.53 4.61 10.67
CA ASP A 20 -0.88 5.61 11.67
C ASP A 20 -2.28 5.42 12.27
N ASN A 21 -3.15 4.62 11.63
CA ASN A 21 -4.47 4.27 12.11
C ASN A 21 -4.76 2.77 11.90
N SER A 22 -4.06 1.90 12.62
CA SER A 22 -4.20 0.45 12.55
C SER A 22 -5.25 -0.04 13.53
N SER A 23 -6.23 -0.82 13.05
CA SER A 23 -7.17 -1.54 13.92
C SER A 23 -6.43 -2.58 14.74
N ARG A 24 -6.59 -2.51 16.09
CA ARG A 24 -5.99 -3.46 17.03
C ARG A 24 -7.02 -4.49 17.51
N PHE A 25 -8.01 -4.76 16.70
CA PHE A 25 -9.04 -5.79 16.85
C PHE A 25 -9.52 -6.24 15.49
N GLY A 26 -9.99 -7.47 15.39
CA GLY A 26 -10.70 -7.96 14.22
C GLY A 26 -12.15 -7.51 14.26
N LYS A 27 -12.70 -7.05 13.15
CA LYS A 27 -14.08 -6.64 13.00
C LYS A 27 -14.78 -7.46 11.93
N PHE A 28 -15.86 -8.13 12.31
CA PHE A 28 -16.75 -8.82 11.40
C PHE A 28 -18.12 -8.13 11.43
N VAL A 29 -18.48 -7.59 10.30
CA VAL A 29 -19.74 -6.85 10.14
C VAL A 29 -20.72 -7.72 9.38
N GLU A 30 -21.82 -8.06 10.01
CA GLU A 30 -22.93 -8.83 9.44
C GLU A 30 -24.00 -7.85 8.97
N ILE A 31 -24.27 -7.81 7.67
CA ILE A 31 -25.33 -7.00 7.07
C ILE A 31 -26.50 -7.92 6.76
N GLN A 32 -27.64 -7.66 7.35
CA GLN A 32 -28.84 -8.49 7.26
C GLN A 32 -29.79 -7.95 6.21
N PHE A 33 -30.36 -8.84 5.43
CA PHE A 33 -31.29 -8.51 4.36
C PHE A 33 -32.64 -9.17 4.57
N ASN A 34 -33.70 -8.44 4.33
CA ASN A 34 -35.05 -8.98 4.32
C ASN A 34 -35.37 -9.73 3.02
N LYS A 35 -36.53 -10.35 2.94
CA LYS A 35 -37.00 -11.09 1.78
C LYS A 35 -37.09 -10.30 0.46
N TYR A 36 -37.00 -8.99 0.51
CA TYR A 36 -37.00 -8.10 -0.68
C TYR A 36 -35.60 -7.63 -1.08
N GLY A 37 -34.53 -8.17 -0.48
CA GLY A 37 -33.16 -7.75 -0.74
C GLY A 37 -32.80 -6.36 -0.20
N ARG A 38 -33.57 -5.84 0.77
CA ARG A 38 -33.27 -4.57 1.43
C ARG A 38 -32.58 -4.83 2.77
N ILE A 39 -31.61 -3.98 3.12
CA ILE A 39 -30.97 -4.03 4.43
C ILE A 39 -32.03 -3.87 5.51
N SER A 40 -32.14 -4.83 6.41
CA SER A 40 -33.09 -4.85 7.53
C SER A 40 -32.42 -4.72 8.89
N GLY A 41 -31.11 -4.97 8.99
CA GLY A 41 -30.33 -4.85 10.21
C GLY A 41 -28.85 -5.05 9.96
N ALA A 42 -28.05 -4.87 11.00
CA ALA A 42 -26.64 -5.25 10.96
C ALA A 42 -26.12 -5.50 12.38
N ALA A 43 -25.05 -6.29 12.49
CA ALA A 43 -24.33 -6.52 13.73
C ALA A 43 -22.83 -6.38 13.51
N ILE A 44 -22.15 -5.86 14.51
CA ILE A 44 -20.69 -5.80 14.55
C ILE A 44 -20.24 -6.81 15.61
N ARG A 45 -19.42 -7.78 15.20
CA ARG A 45 -18.70 -8.66 16.12
C ARG A 45 -17.24 -8.29 16.12
N THR A 46 -16.67 -8.20 17.30
CA THR A 46 -15.25 -7.88 17.49
C THR A 46 -14.51 -9.08 18.02
N TYR A 47 -13.28 -9.23 17.55
CA TYR A 47 -12.39 -10.32 17.92
C TYR A 47 -11.04 -9.74 18.36
N LEU A 48 -10.48 -10.29 19.45
CA LEU A 48 -9.06 -10.20 19.70
C LEU A 48 -8.52 -8.78 19.92
N LEU A 49 -9.21 -7.96 20.71
CA LEU A 49 -8.68 -6.66 21.14
C LEU A 49 -7.31 -6.84 21.79
N GLU A 50 -6.30 -6.12 21.32
CA GLU A 50 -4.93 -6.10 21.85
C GLU A 50 -4.87 -5.41 23.22
N LYS A 51 -5.29 -6.10 24.27
CA LYS A 51 -5.42 -5.52 25.62
C LYS A 51 -4.09 -5.06 26.22
N SER A 52 -2.99 -5.71 25.87
CA SER A 52 -1.66 -5.39 26.37
C SER A 52 -1.22 -3.98 25.99
N ARG A 53 -1.68 -3.45 24.85
CA ARG A 53 -1.37 -2.08 24.38
C ARG A 53 -1.81 -0.99 25.36
N VAL A 54 -2.82 -1.24 26.19
CA VAL A 54 -3.26 -0.29 27.22
C VAL A 54 -2.11 0.07 28.16
N CYS A 55 -1.29 -0.93 28.53
CA CYS A 55 -0.22 -0.77 29.53
C CYS A 55 1.18 -0.70 28.94
N GLN A 56 1.39 -1.25 27.75
CA GLN A 56 2.72 -1.38 27.13
C GLN A 56 2.66 -1.00 25.65
N ILE A 57 3.51 -0.06 25.26
CA ILE A 57 3.73 0.38 23.89
C ILE A 57 5.22 0.44 23.61
N SER A 58 5.61 0.29 22.35
CA SER A 58 6.99 0.40 21.89
C SER A 58 7.16 1.65 21.02
N ASP A 59 8.25 2.38 21.14
CA ASP A 59 8.56 3.50 20.25
C ASP A 59 8.81 2.99 18.82
N PRO A 60 8.24 3.60 17.76
CA PRO A 60 7.44 4.84 17.69
C PRO A 60 5.91 4.62 17.64
N GLU A 61 5.40 3.57 18.23
CA GLU A 61 3.97 3.27 18.27
C GLU A 61 3.23 4.14 19.30
N ARG A 62 1.91 4.15 19.24
CA ARG A 62 1.05 4.86 20.20
C ARG A 62 0.09 3.89 20.87
N ASN A 63 -0.38 4.28 22.03
CA ASN A 63 -1.56 3.67 22.66
C ASN A 63 -2.82 3.97 21.85
N TYR A 64 -3.98 3.47 22.24
CA TYR A 64 -5.26 3.75 21.61
C TYR A 64 -5.51 5.25 21.48
N HIS A 65 -6.15 5.65 20.36
CA HIS A 65 -6.34 7.07 20.07
C HIS A 65 -7.14 7.79 21.14
N CYS A 66 -8.15 7.14 21.76
CA CYS A 66 -9.02 7.74 22.78
C CYS A 66 -8.26 8.40 23.94
N PHE A 67 -7.11 7.85 24.34
CA PHE A 67 -6.31 8.42 25.40
C PHE A 67 -5.73 9.79 25.04
N TYR A 68 -5.19 9.92 23.82
CA TYR A 68 -4.63 11.17 23.31
C TYR A 68 -5.73 12.17 22.97
N LEU A 69 -6.87 11.70 22.44
CA LEU A 69 -8.04 12.54 22.17
C LEU A 69 -8.58 13.15 23.47
N LEU A 70 -8.66 12.36 24.53
CA LEU A 70 -9.10 12.83 25.84
C LEU A 70 -8.13 13.86 26.43
N CYS A 71 -6.80 13.65 26.30
CA CYS A 71 -5.82 14.64 26.69
C CYS A 71 -5.88 15.93 25.85
N ALA A 72 -6.48 15.91 24.66
CA ALA A 72 -6.71 17.07 23.81
C ALA A 72 -8.12 17.68 23.98
N SER A 73 -8.94 17.21 24.93
CA SER A 73 -10.31 17.70 25.22
C SER A 73 -10.30 19.16 25.68
N PRO A 74 -11.46 19.85 25.70
CA PRO A 74 -11.60 21.20 26.23
C PRO A 74 -11.06 21.33 27.66
N PRO A 75 -10.63 22.57 28.08
CA PRO A 75 -10.05 22.79 29.40
C PRO A 75 -10.93 22.35 30.56
N GLU A 76 -12.26 22.54 30.45
CA GLU A 76 -13.23 22.18 31.48
C GLU A 76 -13.24 20.64 31.74
N GLU A 77 -13.12 19.85 30.66
CA GLU A 77 -13.06 18.39 30.77
C GLU A 77 -11.72 17.90 31.31
N LYS A 78 -10.61 18.56 30.90
CA LYS A 78 -9.30 18.30 31.46
C LYS A 78 -9.24 18.52 32.96
N GLU A 79 -9.79 19.64 33.44
CA GLU A 79 -9.88 19.96 34.85
C GLU A 79 -10.77 18.94 35.60
N LYS A 80 -11.94 18.63 35.05
CA LYS A 80 -12.88 17.64 35.59
C LYS A 80 -12.26 16.27 35.81
N TYR A 81 -11.46 15.81 34.87
CA TYR A 81 -10.78 14.50 34.93
C TYR A 81 -9.35 14.58 35.47
N LYS A 82 -8.90 15.75 35.92
CA LYS A 82 -7.55 16.03 36.42
C LYS A 82 -6.44 15.62 35.42
N LEU A 83 -6.67 15.85 34.14
CA LEU A 83 -5.76 15.43 33.06
C LEU A 83 -4.67 16.46 32.79
N GLY A 84 -3.45 15.96 32.60
CA GLY A 84 -2.27 16.72 32.18
C GLY A 84 -1.91 16.50 30.70
N ASP A 85 -0.66 16.86 30.40
CA ASP A 85 -0.06 16.51 29.11
C ASP A 85 0.07 14.98 28.97
N PRO A 86 -0.11 14.38 27.78
CA PRO A 86 0.09 12.96 27.55
C PRO A 86 1.43 12.42 28.07
N ARG A 87 2.49 13.25 28.08
CA ARG A 87 3.81 12.90 28.60
C ARG A 87 3.84 12.62 30.09
N SER A 88 2.85 13.09 30.84
CA SER A 88 2.76 12.86 32.30
C SER A 88 2.15 11.50 32.66
N PHE A 89 1.64 10.74 31.69
CA PHE A 89 0.98 9.45 31.92
C PHE A 89 1.87 8.30 31.49
N HIS A 90 2.12 7.36 32.40
CA HIS A 90 3.02 6.21 32.18
C HIS A 90 2.59 5.33 31.00
N TYR A 91 1.30 5.15 30.77
CA TYR A 91 0.80 4.36 29.66
C TYR A 91 0.93 5.04 28.30
N LEU A 92 1.31 6.33 28.27
CA LEU A 92 1.50 7.09 27.02
C LEU A 92 2.94 7.50 26.76
N ASN A 93 3.75 7.66 27.82
CA ASN A 93 5.12 8.19 27.72
C ASN A 93 6.22 7.14 27.45
N GLN A 94 5.81 5.89 27.19
CA GLN A 94 6.73 4.81 26.78
C GLN A 94 7.18 4.96 25.32
N SER A 95 6.58 5.89 24.57
CA SER A 95 6.94 6.25 23.21
C SER A 95 7.04 7.76 23.07
N ASN A 96 7.90 8.22 22.15
CA ASN A 96 8.08 9.66 21.85
C ASN A 96 7.04 10.18 20.84
N CYS A 97 6.09 9.37 20.41
CA CYS A 97 5.07 9.73 19.43
C CYS A 97 3.76 10.16 20.10
N TYR A 98 3.56 11.45 20.33
CA TYR A 98 2.34 11.99 20.95
C TYR A 98 1.35 12.56 19.95
N GLU A 99 1.80 12.96 18.77
CA GLU A 99 0.98 13.59 17.75
C GLU A 99 1.04 12.81 16.43
N LEU A 100 -0.01 12.91 15.63
CA LEU A 100 -0.07 12.35 14.29
C LEU A 100 -0.01 13.47 13.27
N VAL A 101 0.78 13.30 12.23
CA VAL A 101 0.94 14.29 11.17
C VAL A 101 -0.39 14.47 10.43
N GLY A 102 -0.88 15.71 10.39
CA GLY A 102 -2.12 16.05 9.68
C GLY A 102 -3.42 15.75 10.45
N VAL A 103 -3.33 15.29 11.71
CA VAL A 103 -4.49 15.00 12.56
C VAL A 103 -4.58 16.03 13.69
N ASN A 104 -5.74 16.67 13.82
CA ASN A 104 -6.04 17.56 14.95
C ASN A 104 -6.80 16.79 16.03
N ALA A 105 -6.12 16.39 17.11
CA ALA A 105 -6.69 15.58 18.17
C ALA A 105 -7.90 16.23 18.86
N ALA A 106 -7.94 17.55 19.01
CA ALA A 106 -9.09 18.24 19.61
C ALA A 106 -10.33 18.17 18.69
N GLN A 107 -10.12 18.28 17.38
CA GLN A 107 -11.23 18.14 16.41
C GLN A 107 -11.73 16.71 16.34
N GLU A 108 -10.82 15.72 16.37
CA GLU A 108 -11.17 14.30 16.39
C GLU A 108 -11.90 13.91 17.69
N TYR A 109 -11.55 14.51 18.82
CA TYR A 109 -12.29 14.34 20.07
C TYR A 109 -13.76 14.76 19.90
N LEU A 110 -14.00 15.96 19.34
CA LEU A 110 -15.35 16.46 19.09
C LEU A 110 -16.11 15.61 18.06
N SER A 111 -15.42 15.10 17.05
CA SER A 111 -15.98 14.19 16.05
C SER A 111 -16.39 12.86 16.70
N THR A 112 -15.58 12.35 17.61
CA THR A 112 -15.90 11.13 18.37
C THR A 112 -17.12 11.32 19.28
N LYS A 113 -17.21 12.44 20.02
CA LYS A 113 -18.41 12.77 20.83
C LYS A 113 -19.65 12.86 19.96
N ARG A 114 -19.56 13.55 18.82
CA ARG A 114 -20.70 13.66 17.88
C ARG A 114 -21.11 12.29 17.33
N ALA A 115 -20.15 11.39 17.07
CA ALA A 115 -20.45 10.03 16.66
C ALA A 115 -21.12 9.22 17.79
N MET A 116 -20.74 9.45 19.06
CA MET A 116 -21.42 8.88 20.22
C MET A 116 -22.86 9.35 20.34
N ASP A 117 -23.14 10.65 20.12
CA ASP A 117 -24.51 11.19 20.09
C ASP A 117 -25.36 10.49 19.02
N ILE A 118 -24.82 10.29 17.81
CA ILE A 118 -25.52 9.62 16.71
C ILE A 118 -25.81 8.15 17.04
N VAL A 119 -24.90 7.47 17.74
CA VAL A 119 -25.10 6.10 18.20
C VAL A 119 -26.14 6.01 19.34
N GLY A 120 -26.51 7.13 19.94
CA GLY A 120 -27.47 7.20 21.05
C GLY A 120 -26.83 6.91 22.41
N ILE A 121 -25.55 7.23 22.56
CA ILE A 121 -24.86 7.25 23.85
C ILE A 121 -25.18 8.59 24.53
N SER A 122 -25.85 8.56 25.67
CA SER A 122 -26.24 9.77 26.38
C SER A 122 -25.05 10.57 26.89
N GLN A 123 -25.21 11.84 27.21
CA GLN A 123 -24.14 12.69 27.75
C GLN A 123 -23.60 12.15 29.07
N GLU A 124 -24.46 11.56 29.91
CA GLU A 124 -24.07 10.92 31.17
C GLU A 124 -23.23 9.66 30.90
N GLU A 125 -23.62 8.87 29.89
CA GLU A 125 -22.84 7.69 29.47
C GLU A 125 -21.49 8.11 28.87
N GLN A 126 -21.45 9.17 28.02
CA GLN A 126 -20.20 9.72 27.49
C GLN A 126 -19.29 10.20 28.61
N ASP A 127 -19.83 10.92 29.59
CA ASP A 127 -19.07 11.34 30.76
C ASP A 127 -18.49 10.14 31.52
N ALA A 128 -19.30 9.11 31.75
CA ALA A 128 -18.84 7.89 32.41
C ALA A 128 -17.77 7.12 31.62
N ILE A 129 -17.88 7.09 30.30
CA ILE A 129 -16.87 6.50 29.40
C ILE A 129 -15.54 7.24 29.55
N PHE A 130 -15.54 8.57 29.44
CA PHE A 130 -14.31 9.36 29.52
C PHE A 130 -13.73 9.36 30.95
N ARG A 131 -14.55 9.25 31.97
CA ARG A 131 -14.10 9.03 33.36
C ARG A 131 -13.35 7.73 33.51
N VAL A 132 -13.85 6.64 32.92
CA VAL A 132 -13.15 5.34 32.92
C VAL A 132 -11.83 5.44 32.18
N VAL A 133 -11.78 6.09 31.00
CA VAL A 133 -10.54 6.31 30.24
C VAL A 133 -9.52 7.12 31.03
N ALA A 134 -9.97 8.22 31.70
CA ALA A 134 -9.12 9.01 32.57
C ALA A 134 -8.63 8.22 33.79
N ALA A 135 -9.51 7.41 34.40
CA ALA A 135 -9.14 6.55 35.52
C ALA A 135 -8.04 5.55 35.14
N ILE A 136 -8.08 4.98 33.93
CA ILE A 136 -7.02 4.10 33.42
C ILE A 136 -5.69 4.86 33.31
N LEU A 137 -5.70 6.11 32.82
CA LEU A 137 -4.48 6.92 32.73
C LEU A 137 -3.89 7.20 34.11
N HIS A 138 -4.71 7.60 35.07
CA HIS A 138 -4.26 7.83 36.45
C HIS A 138 -3.79 6.51 37.12
N LEU A 139 -4.49 5.41 36.89
CA LEU A 139 -4.11 4.10 37.39
C LEU A 139 -2.67 3.73 36.96
N GLY A 140 -2.30 4.00 35.71
CA GLY A 140 -0.94 3.75 35.20
C GLY A 140 0.17 4.50 35.92
N ASN A 141 -0.14 5.63 36.55
CA ASN A 141 0.84 6.45 37.29
C ASN A 141 1.02 6.03 38.76
N ILE A 142 0.24 5.06 39.23
CA ILE A 142 0.40 4.54 40.59
C ILE A 142 1.63 3.64 40.62
N LYS A 143 2.62 3.97 41.44
CA LYS A 143 3.86 3.22 41.63
C LYS A 143 3.91 2.59 43.02
N PHE A 144 4.60 1.45 43.11
CA PHE A 144 4.72 0.68 44.30
C PHE A 144 6.20 0.55 44.70
N ALA A 145 6.48 0.80 45.96
CA ALA A 145 7.77 0.55 46.57
C ALA A 145 7.70 -0.67 47.51
N LYS A 146 8.87 -1.21 47.82
CA LYS A 146 9.00 -2.31 48.79
C LYS A 146 8.67 -1.83 50.20
N SER A 147 7.83 -2.57 50.92
CA SER A 147 7.58 -2.34 52.36
C SER A 147 8.71 -2.89 53.20
N GLU A 148 8.73 -2.53 54.48
CA GLU A 148 9.64 -3.11 55.48
C GLU A 148 9.36 -4.62 55.70
N GLU A 149 8.14 -5.08 55.47
CA GLU A 149 7.80 -6.49 55.49
C GLU A 149 8.22 -7.20 54.21
N THR A 150 8.79 -8.39 54.36
CA THR A 150 9.17 -9.24 53.25
C THR A 150 7.93 -9.61 52.42
N ASP A 151 7.99 -9.42 51.13
CA ASP A 151 6.89 -9.73 50.16
C ASP A 151 5.65 -8.84 50.25
N SER A 152 5.78 -7.58 50.74
CA SER A 152 4.70 -6.60 50.72
C SER A 152 5.09 -5.34 49.99
N SER A 153 4.11 -4.56 49.53
CA SER A 153 4.30 -3.28 48.79
C SER A 153 3.54 -2.14 49.46
N VAL A 154 4.06 -0.93 49.30
CA VAL A 154 3.43 0.35 49.67
C VAL A 154 3.41 1.28 48.47
N LEU A 155 2.62 2.35 48.52
CA LEU A 155 2.68 3.40 47.51
C LEU A 155 4.04 4.09 47.59
N GLU A 156 4.69 4.32 46.43
CA GLU A 156 6.03 4.83 46.35
C GLU A 156 6.14 6.28 46.88
N ASP A 157 5.20 7.13 46.49
CA ASP A 157 5.23 8.55 46.74
C ASP A 157 3.82 9.17 46.86
N GLU A 158 3.79 10.47 47.20
CA GLU A 158 2.55 11.24 47.31
C GLU A 158 1.87 11.45 45.94
N ALA A 159 2.64 11.45 44.85
CA ALA A 159 2.05 11.49 43.49
C ALA A 159 1.29 10.21 43.20
N SER A 160 1.80 9.05 43.58
CA SER A 160 1.11 7.76 43.49
C SER A 160 -0.18 7.75 44.32
N ARG A 161 -0.16 8.35 45.52
CA ARG A 161 -1.34 8.51 46.38
C ARG A 161 -2.39 9.42 45.72
N PHE A 162 -1.96 10.56 45.13
CA PHE A 162 -2.84 11.46 44.38
C PHE A 162 -3.51 10.73 43.22
N HIS A 163 -2.75 9.95 42.46
CA HIS A 163 -3.28 9.19 41.32
C HIS A 163 -4.24 8.08 41.77
N LEU A 164 -3.93 7.39 42.85
CA LEU A 164 -4.83 6.38 43.42
C LEU A 164 -6.16 7.00 43.87
N GLN A 165 -6.11 8.12 44.60
CA GLN A 165 -7.29 8.84 45.05
C GLN A 165 -8.12 9.35 43.84
N THR A 166 -7.45 9.94 42.86
CA THR A 166 -8.12 10.39 41.62
C THR A 166 -8.76 9.22 40.85
N THR A 167 -8.09 8.06 40.76
CA THR A 167 -8.66 6.87 40.15
C THR A 167 -9.90 6.41 40.88
N ALA A 168 -9.86 6.37 42.23
CA ALA A 168 -11.00 5.99 43.04
C ALA A 168 -12.19 6.99 42.90
N GLU A 169 -11.92 8.30 42.87
CA GLU A 169 -12.91 9.33 42.63
C GLU A 169 -13.56 9.16 41.25
N LEU A 170 -12.77 8.94 40.18
CA LEU A 170 -13.26 8.77 38.83
C LEU A 170 -14.09 7.50 38.66
N LEU A 171 -13.68 6.41 39.32
CA LEU A 171 -14.42 5.14 39.32
C LEU A 171 -15.55 5.11 40.36
N MET A 172 -15.68 6.13 41.21
CA MET A 172 -16.62 6.23 42.33
C MET A 172 -16.58 5.03 43.27
N CYS A 173 -15.37 4.53 43.60
CA CYS A 173 -15.11 3.47 44.55
C CYS A 173 -14.37 4.00 45.76
N ASP A 174 -14.28 3.18 46.85
CA ASP A 174 -13.50 3.56 48.02
C ASP A 174 -11.98 3.45 47.75
N PRO A 175 -11.19 4.50 48.01
CA PRO A 175 -9.75 4.52 47.79
C PRO A 175 -9.00 3.39 48.53
N ASN A 176 -9.43 3.08 49.77
CA ASN A 176 -8.82 2.02 50.55
C ASN A 176 -9.12 0.63 49.95
N CYS A 177 -10.33 0.41 49.45
CA CYS A 177 -10.68 -0.80 48.72
C CYS A 177 -9.84 -0.95 47.46
N LEU A 178 -9.64 0.16 46.72
CA LEU A 178 -8.80 0.16 45.53
C LEU A 178 -7.35 -0.16 45.86
N GLU A 179 -6.78 0.48 46.89
CA GLU A 179 -5.42 0.20 47.35
C GLU A 179 -5.27 -1.25 47.75
N GLY A 180 -6.19 -1.76 48.58
CA GLY A 180 -6.21 -3.18 49.01
C GLY A 180 -6.29 -4.15 47.83
N ALA A 181 -7.20 -3.90 46.87
CA ALA A 181 -7.38 -4.76 45.70
C ALA A 181 -6.12 -4.78 44.78
N LEU A 182 -5.30 -3.71 44.78
CA LEU A 182 -4.04 -3.66 44.01
C LEU A 182 -2.90 -4.38 44.73
N ARG A 183 -2.84 -4.33 46.08
CA ARG A 183 -1.70 -4.76 46.85
C ARG A 183 -1.89 -6.11 47.54
N GLU A 184 -3.12 -6.60 47.62
CA GLU A 184 -3.48 -7.85 48.35
C GLU A 184 -4.17 -8.84 47.42
N ARG A 185 -4.08 -10.12 47.76
CA ARG A 185 -4.88 -11.22 47.19
C ARG A 185 -5.58 -11.93 48.29
N VAL A 186 -6.84 -12.20 48.08
CA VAL A 186 -7.69 -12.94 49.01
C VAL A 186 -7.84 -14.37 48.53
N MET A 187 -7.37 -15.31 49.32
CA MET A 187 -7.56 -16.72 49.06
C MET A 187 -8.66 -17.24 50.03
N ILE A 188 -9.77 -17.59 49.48
CA ILE A 188 -10.88 -18.19 50.25
C ILE A 188 -10.67 -19.69 50.28
N THR A 189 -10.30 -20.21 51.45
CA THR A 189 -10.27 -21.64 51.72
C THR A 189 -11.56 -22.03 52.48
N PRO A 190 -11.95 -23.33 52.54
CA PRO A 190 -13.12 -23.74 53.30
C PRO A 190 -13.05 -23.42 54.79
N GLU A 191 -11.82 -23.20 55.31
CA GLU A 191 -11.57 -23.04 56.75
C GLU A 191 -11.33 -21.57 57.12
N GLU A 192 -10.71 -20.77 56.22
CA GLU A 192 -10.37 -19.39 56.52
C GLU A 192 -10.18 -18.53 55.25
N ILE A 193 -10.23 -17.21 55.44
CA ILE A 193 -9.90 -16.19 54.41
C ILE A 193 -8.47 -15.74 54.65
N ILE A 194 -7.57 -16.13 53.74
CA ILE A 194 -6.15 -15.76 53.81
C ILE A 194 -5.90 -14.53 52.92
N LYS A 195 -5.46 -13.43 53.51
CA LYS A 195 -4.98 -12.28 52.80
C LYS A 195 -3.46 -12.40 52.59
N ARG A 196 -3.03 -12.36 51.34
CA ARG A 196 -1.61 -12.37 51.00
C ARG A 196 -1.24 -11.03 50.35
N SER A 197 -0.25 -10.34 50.90
CA SER A 197 0.32 -9.15 50.30
C SER A 197 1.08 -9.48 49.02
N LEU A 198 1.13 -8.53 48.10
CA LEU A 198 1.89 -8.61 46.86
C LEU A 198 3.17 -7.77 47.02
N ASP A 199 4.24 -8.24 46.42
CA ASP A 199 5.46 -7.45 46.23
C ASP A 199 5.23 -6.33 45.20
N PRO A 200 6.11 -5.33 45.04
CA PRO A 200 5.93 -4.22 44.12
C PRO A 200 5.68 -4.65 42.68
N LEU A 201 6.32 -5.72 42.22
CA LEU A 201 6.11 -6.26 40.88
C LEU A 201 4.71 -6.87 40.76
N GLY A 202 4.28 -7.67 41.75
CA GLY A 202 2.94 -8.26 41.78
C GLY A 202 1.85 -7.18 41.84
N ALA A 203 2.04 -6.12 42.64
CA ALA A 203 1.11 -4.98 42.69
C ALA A 203 1.05 -4.23 41.36
N THR A 204 2.17 -4.06 40.66
CA THR A 204 2.21 -3.48 39.32
C THR A 204 1.45 -4.35 38.31
N VAL A 205 1.66 -5.65 38.32
CA VAL A 205 0.91 -6.61 37.46
C VAL A 205 -0.58 -6.57 37.77
N SER A 206 -0.97 -6.45 39.05
CA SER A 206 -2.35 -6.27 39.47
C SER A 206 -2.98 -4.99 38.90
N ARG A 207 -2.28 -3.87 39.06
CA ARG A 207 -2.65 -2.56 38.50
C ARG A 207 -2.89 -2.64 36.98
N ASP A 208 -1.94 -3.20 36.25
CA ASP A 208 -2.01 -3.32 34.80
C ASP A 208 -3.11 -4.32 34.39
N GLY A 209 -3.34 -5.35 35.19
CA GLY A 209 -4.48 -6.27 35.00
C GLY A 209 -5.83 -5.57 35.13
N LEU A 210 -5.98 -4.71 36.14
CA LEU A 210 -7.18 -3.89 36.32
C LEU A 210 -7.40 -2.94 35.14
N ALA A 211 -6.35 -2.25 34.68
CA ALA A 211 -6.41 -1.33 33.53
C ALA A 211 -6.87 -2.06 32.24
N LYS A 212 -6.29 -3.23 31.94
CA LYS A 212 -6.66 -4.06 30.78
C LYS A 212 -8.10 -4.53 30.87
N THR A 213 -8.56 -4.90 32.06
CA THR A 213 -9.93 -5.38 32.27
C THR A 213 -10.94 -4.27 32.11
N LEU A 214 -10.71 -3.10 32.72
CA LEU A 214 -11.55 -1.89 32.55
C LEU A 214 -11.70 -1.54 31.08
N TYR A 215 -10.58 -1.46 30.36
CA TYR A 215 -10.61 -1.10 28.95
C TYR A 215 -11.33 -2.12 28.08
N SER A 216 -11.11 -3.40 28.30
CA SER A 216 -11.78 -4.46 27.55
C SER A 216 -13.30 -4.44 27.76
N ARG A 217 -13.76 -4.28 29.01
CA ARG A 217 -15.18 -4.23 29.34
C ARG A 217 -15.86 -2.98 28.76
N LEU A 218 -15.13 -1.85 28.81
CA LEU A 218 -15.59 -0.60 28.18
C LEU A 218 -15.74 -0.77 26.67
N PHE A 219 -14.76 -1.37 26.00
CA PHE A 219 -14.82 -1.62 24.56
C PHE A 219 -15.96 -2.56 24.18
N ASP A 220 -16.15 -3.66 24.92
CA ASP A 220 -17.24 -4.59 24.70
C ASP A 220 -18.61 -3.91 24.87
N TRP A 221 -18.76 -3.02 25.88
CA TRP A 221 -19.97 -2.23 26.09
C TRP A 221 -20.24 -1.27 24.92
N LEU A 222 -19.19 -0.58 24.42
CA LEU A 222 -19.33 0.31 23.25
C LEU A 222 -19.82 -0.46 22.03
N VAL A 223 -19.27 -1.63 21.76
CA VAL A 223 -19.71 -2.50 20.65
C VAL A 223 -21.16 -2.93 20.82
N GLN A 224 -21.56 -3.33 22.02
CA GLN A 224 -22.97 -3.68 22.31
C GLN A 224 -23.91 -2.49 22.10
N LYS A 225 -23.53 -1.30 22.56
CA LYS A 225 -24.33 -0.09 22.40
C LYS A 225 -24.50 0.27 20.91
N ILE A 226 -23.44 0.18 20.13
CA ILE A 226 -23.47 0.36 18.67
C ILE A 226 -24.42 -0.67 18.03
N ASN A 227 -24.35 -1.94 18.42
CA ASN A 227 -25.22 -2.98 17.88
C ASN A 227 -26.70 -2.76 18.22
N ILE A 228 -26.99 -2.27 19.42
CA ILE A 228 -28.36 -1.89 19.82
C ILE A 228 -28.85 -0.72 18.96
N SER A 229 -28.01 0.29 18.74
CA SER A 229 -28.35 1.45 17.91
C SER A 229 -28.60 1.09 16.45
N ILE A 230 -27.82 0.18 15.88
CA ILE A 230 -27.98 -0.28 14.49
C ILE A 230 -29.27 -1.09 14.34
N GLY A 231 -29.61 -1.90 15.32
CA GLY A 231 -30.73 -2.85 15.29
C GLY A 231 -30.41 -4.12 14.47
N GLN A 232 -31.03 -5.21 14.88
CA GLN A 232 -30.86 -6.51 14.22
C GLN A 232 -32.23 -7.05 13.81
N ASP A 233 -32.26 -7.78 12.69
CA ASP A 233 -33.47 -8.44 12.20
C ASP A 233 -33.37 -9.96 12.47
N PRO A 234 -34.08 -10.46 13.50
CA PRO A 234 -34.06 -11.90 13.82
C PRO A 234 -34.68 -12.78 12.73
N SER A 235 -35.48 -12.17 11.82
CA SER A 235 -36.13 -12.88 10.73
C SER A 235 -35.32 -12.90 9.43
N SER A 236 -34.15 -12.28 9.42
CA SER A 236 -33.26 -12.26 8.26
C SER A 236 -32.82 -13.66 7.85
N LYS A 237 -32.87 -13.93 6.56
CA LYS A 237 -32.42 -15.21 5.96
C LYS A 237 -31.19 -15.02 5.08
N CYS A 238 -30.88 -13.79 4.70
CA CYS A 238 -29.75 -13.45 3.83
C CYS A 238 -28.79 -12.54 4.59
N LEU A 239 -27.52 -12.89 4.58
CA LEU A 239 -26.45 -12.21 5.28
C LEU A 239 -25.30 -11.94 4.33
N ILE A 240 -24.74 -10.73 4.37
CA ILE A 240 -23.44 -10.43 3.80
C ILE A 240 -22.50 -10.07 4.95
N GLY A 241 -21.45 -10.87 5.14
CA GLY A 241 -20.41 -10.62 6.14
C GLY A 241 -19.24 -9.84 5.54
N VAL A 242 -18.72 -8.85 6.26
CA VAL A 242 -17.47 -8.15 5.90
C VAL A 242 -16.48 -8.33 7.03
N LEU A 243 -15.41 -9.07 6.78
CA LEU A 243 -14.34 -9.29 7.74
C LEU A 243 -13.20 -8.31 7.50
N ASP A 244 -12.92 -7.49 8.50
CA ASP A 244 -11.76 -6.62 8.57
C ASP A 244 -10.90 -7.04 9.77
N ILE A 245 -9.80 -7.70 9.50
CA ILE A 245 -8.90 -8.25 10.51
C ILE A 245 -7.45 -7.88 10.17
N TYR A 246 -6.60 -7.77 11.17
CA TYR A 246 -5.19 -7.43 10.97
C TYR A 246 -4.48 -8.47 10.08
N GLY A 247 -3.62 -7.96 9.17
CA GLY A 247 -2.78 -8.80 8.33
C GLY A 247 -1.56 -9.33 9.08
N PHE A 248 -0.76 -10.14 8.41
CA PHE A 248 0.46 -10.73 8.93
C PHE A 248 1.46 -9.66 9.40
N GLU A 249 1.97 -9.80 10.63
CA GLU A 249 2.91 -8.88 11.25
C GLU A 249 4.29 -9.53 11.44
N SER A 250 5.33 -8.84 11.01
CA SER A 250 6.73 -9.19 11.28
C SER A 250 7.50 -7.90 11.48
N PHE A 251 7.99 -7.70 12.69
CA PHE A 251 8.76 -6.55 13.13
C PHE A 251 10.16 -6.99 13.60
N GLN A 252 10.97 -6.03 14.02
CA GLN A 252 12.25 -6.35 14.66
C GLN A 252 12.06 -7.03 16.03
N THR A 253 11.00 -6.63 16.74
CA THR A 253 10.58 -7.26 17.99
C THR A 253 9.16 -7.75 17.84
N ASN A 254 8.94 -9.05 18.02
CA ASN A 254 7.63 -9.67 17.93
C ASN A 254 7.29 -10.37 19.24
N SER A 255 6.20 -9.97 19.84
CA SER A 255 5.74 -10.47 21.12
C SER A 255 4.57 -11.45 20.96
N PHE A 256 3.92 -11.79 22.05
CA PHE A 256 2.77 -12.69 22.09
C PHE A 256 1.61 -12.22 21.19
N GLU A 257 1.39 -10.91 21.05
CA GLU A 257 0.36 -10.36 20.18
C GLU A 257 0.64 -10.69 18.72
N GLN A 258 1.88 -10.46 18.24
CA GLN A 258 2.26 -10.79 16.85
C GLN A 258 2.15 -12.31 16.61
N PHE A 259 2.46 -13.11 17.63
CA PHE A 259 2.27 -14.55 17.54
C PHE A 259 0.78 -14.93 17.34
N CYS A 260 -0.12 -14.33 18.11
CA CYS A 260 -1.56 -14.52 17.96
C CYS A 260 -2.10 -14.00 16.63
N ILE A 261 -1.65 -12.81 16.20
CA ILE A 261 -2.02 -12.22 14.91
C ILE A 261 -1.58 -13.15 13.77
N ASN A 262 -0.34 -13.63 13.81
CA ASN A 262 0.20 -14.50 12.77
C ASN A 262 -0.45 -15.88 12.77
N PHE A 263 -0.82 -16.40 13.93
CA PHE A 263 -1.64 -17.62 14.02
C PHE A 263 -3.02 -17.44 13.35
N THR A 264 -3.66 -16.29 13.54
CA THR A 264 -4.91 -15.97 12.83
C THR A 264 -4.71 -15.97 11.33
N ASN A 265 -3.63 -15.32 10.87
CA ASN A 265 -3.33 -15.25 9.45
C ASN A 265 -2.99 -16.64 8.86
N GLU A 266 -2.36 -17.53 9.61
CA GLU A 266 -2.16 -18.92 9.19
C GLU A 266 -3.48 -19.67 8.98
N LYS A 267 -4.46 -19.50 9.88
CA LYS A 267 -5.80 -20.07 9.72
C LYS A 267 -6.55 -19.52 8.54
N LEU A 268 -6.52 -18.20 8.37
CA LEU A 268 -7.16 -17.52 7.25
C LEU A 268 -6.46 -17.88 5.91
N GLN A 269 -5.14 -18.04 5.92
CA GLN A 269 -4.40 -18.48 4.74
C GLN A 269 -4.74 -19.92 4.35
N GLN A 270 -4.87 -20.82 5.31
CA GLN A 270 -5.32 -22.19 5.04
C GLN A 270 -6.71 -22.19 4.40
N HIS A 271 -7.64 -21.44 4.98
CA HIS A 271 -9.00 -21.31 4.44
C HIS A 271 -8.99 -20.73 3.02
N PHE A 272 -8.17 -19.71 2.78
CA PHE A 272 -8.00 -19.09 1.45
C PHE A 272 -7.44 -20.10 0.44
N ASN A 273 -6.36 -20.81 0.79
CA ASN A 273 -5.76 -21.81 -0.08
C ASN A 273 -6.75 -22.95 -0.39
N GLN A 274 -7.48 -23.43 0.61
CA GLN A 274 -8.52 -24.46 0.42
C GLN A 274 -9.64 -23.98 -0.51
N HIS A 275 -10.08 -22.71 -0.33
CA HIS A 275 -11.11 -22.14 -1.17
C HIS A 275 -10.65 -22.00 -2.63
N VAL A 276 -9.47 -21.40 -2.85
CA VAL A 276 -8.90 -21.24 -4.20
C VAL A 276 -8.69 -22.60 -4.87
N PHE A 277 -8.10 -23.55 -4.15
CA PHE A 277 -7.86 -24.90 -4.67
C PHE A 277 -9.16 -25.61 -5.02
N LYS A 278 -10.18 -25.53 -4.14
CA LYS A 278 -11.48 -26.14 -4.35
C LYS A 278 -12.21 -25.53 -5.56
N MET A 279 -12.16 -24.21 -5.72
CA MET A 279 -12.75 -23.54 -6.89
C MET A 279 -12.11 -24.02 -8.19
N GLU A 280 -10.77 -24.05 -8.26
CA GLU A 280 -10.05 -24.57 -9.44
C GLU A 280 -10.42 -26.03 -9.71
N GLN A 281 -10.49 -26.86 -8.67
CA GLN A 281 -10.83 -28.27 -8.77
C GLN A 281 -12.28 -28.50 -9.26
N GLU A 282 -13.24 -27.74 -8.75
CA GLU A 282 -14.64 -27.79 -9.17
C GLU A 282 -14.79 -27.35 -10.62
N GLU A 283 -14.11 -26.29 -11.03
CA GLU A 283 -14.13 -25.78 -12.40
C GLU A 283 -13.52 -26.82 -13.37
N TYR A 284 -12.35 -27.36 -13.06
CA TYR A 284 -11.70 -28.37 -13.90
C TYR A 284 -12.51 -29.67 -13.98
N THR A 285 -13.13 -30.06 -12.87
CA THR A 285 -14.00 -31.25 -12.87
C THR A 285 -15.24 -31.03 -13.74
N LYS A 286 -15.85 -29.83 -13.67
CA LYS A 286 -17.01 -29.45 -14.48
C LYS A 286 -16.67 -29.41 -15.97
N GLU A 287 -15.48 -28.95 -16.32
CA GLU A 287 -15.01 -28.81 -17.70
C GLU A 287 -14.27 -30.06 -18.24
N GLY A 288 -14.16 -31.13 -17.43
CA GLY A 288 -13.47 -32.35 -17.82
C GLY A 288 -11.94 -32.19 -17.99
N ILE A 289 -11.33 -31.23 -17.29
CA ILE A 289 -9.90 -30.93 -17.34
C ILE A 289 -9.16 -31.80 -16.33
N ASP A 290 -8.01 -32.34 -16.73
CA ASP A 290 -7.14 -33.10 -15.82
C ASP A 290 -6.43 -32.16 -14.85
N TRP A 291 -6.69 -32.32 -13.55
CA TRP A 291 -6.14 -31.56 -12.44
C TRP A 291 -5.29 -32.42 -11.47
N SER A 292 -5.05 -33.67 -11.79
CA SER A 292 -4.33 -34.62 -10.93
C SER A 292 -2.91 -34.19 -10.58
N TYR A 293 -2.34 -33.24 -11.31
CA TYR A 293 -1.00 -32.66 -11.09
C TYR A 293 -1.00 -31.42 -10.20
N LEU A 294 -2.17 -30.91 -9.77
CA LEU A 294 -2.23 -29.77 -8.83
C LEU A 294 -1.98 -30.24 -7.41
N GLU A 295 -0.89 -29.77 -6.83
CA GLU A 295 -0.54 -30.03 -5.44
C GLU A 295 -1.12 -28.94 -4.53
N PHE A 296 -1.83 -29.34 -3.50
CA PHE A 296 -2.29 -28.45 -2.45
C PHE A 296 -1.17 -28.19 -1.45
N VAL A 297 -0.74 -26.94 -1.33
CA VAL A 297 0.23 -26.53 -0.30
C VAL A 297 -0.52 -26.29 1.00
N ASP A 298 -0.52 -27.26 1.86
CA ASP A 298 -1.14 -27.18 3.18
C ASP A 298 -0.14 -26.61 4.21
N ASN A 299 -0.58 -25.66 5.03
CA ASN A 299 0.15 -25.15 6.17
C ASN A 299 -0.29 -25.76 7.51
N GLN A 300 -0.90 -26.93 7.46
CA GLN A 300 -1.37 -27.66 8.64
C GLN A 300 -0.22 -27.96 9.61
N ASP A 301 0.99 -28.18 9.10
CA ASP A 301 2.19 -28.37 9.92
C ASP A 301 2.50 -27.18 10.83
N VAL A 302 2.29 -25.96 10.36
CA VAL A 302 2.44 -24.72 11.18
C VAL A 302 1.30 -24.61 12.18
N LEU A 303 0.07 -24.88 11.75
CA LEU A 303 -1.10 -24.87 12.64
C LEU A 303 -0.98 -25.89 13.76
N ASP A 304 -0.53 -27.11 13.45
CA ASP A 304 -0.27 -28.16 14.45
C ASP A 304 0.81 -27.72 15.43
N LEU A 305 1.91 -27.13 14.94
CA LEU A 305 2.96 -26.57 15.79
C LEU A 305 2.40 -25.56 16.80
N ILE A 306 1.47 -24.71 16.39
CA ILE A 306 0.92 -23.64 17.22
C ILE A 306 -0.16 -24.15 18.17
N GLU A 307 -1.16 -24.91 17.66
CA GLU A 307 -2.42 -25.14 18.37
C GLU A 307 -2.69 -26.59 18.82
N LYS A 308 -1.88 -27.57 18.42
CA LYS A 308 -2.14 -28.98 18.72
C LYS A 308 -2.17 -29.26 20.22
N LYS A 309 -3.14 -29.99 20.66
CA LYS A 309 -3.19 -30.48 22.06
C LYS A 309 -2.77 -31.95 22.09
N PRO A 310 -1.88 -32.33 23.01
CA PRO A 310 -1.31 -31.56 24.13
C PRO A 310 0.01 -30.87 23.83
N GLY A 311 0.56 -30.91 22.65
CA GLY A 311 1.96 -30.58 22.40
C GLY A 311 2.24 -29.28 21.63
N GLY A 312 1.25 -28.48 21.23
CA GLY A 312 1.46 -27.21 20.50
C GLY A 312 1.96 -26.06 21.39
N ILE A 313 2.51 -25.02 20.78
CA ILE A 313 3.10 -23.87 21.50
C ILE A 313 2.11 -23.26 22.50
N ILE A 314 0.83 -23.06 22.11
CA ILE A 314 -0.21 -22.51 23.01
C ILE A 314 -0.46 -23.44 24.20
N ALA A 315 -0.50 -24.75 23.99
CA ALA A 315 -0.72 -25.72 25.06
C ALA A 315 0.46 -25.74 26.05
N LEU A 316 1.70 -25.64 25.53
CA LEU A 316 2.90 -25.59 26.37
C LEU A 316 3.00 -24.25 27.14
N LEU A 317 2.53 -23.16 26.51
CA LEU A 317 2.46 -21.85 27.16
C LEU A 317 1.42 -21.84 28.29
N ASP A 318 0.25 -22.43 28.06
CA ASP A 318 -0.79 -22.58 29.10
C ASP A 318 -0.29 -23.42 30.28
N GLU A 319 0.38 -24.51 30.00
CA GLU A 319 1.02 -25.33 31.01
C GLU A 319 2.05 -24.55 31.82
N ALA A 320 2.95 -23.78 31.11
CA ALA A 320 3.93 -22.93 31.78
C ALA A 320 3.28 -21.88 32.69
N CYS A 321 2.15 -21.30 32.26
CA CYS A 321 1.42 -20.32 33.06
C CYS A 321 0.79 -20.90 34.33
N MET A 322 0.50 -22.20 34.39
CA MET A 322 -0.05 -22.86 35.56
C MET A 322 1.00 -23.17 36.64
N PHE A 323 2.27 -23.21 36.28
CA PHE A 323 3.34 -23.50 37.24
C PHE A 323 3.86 -22.21 37.90
N PRO A 324 3.81 -22.09 39.26
CA PRO A 324 4.16 -20.84 39.97
C PRO A 324 5.60 -20.37 39.80
N LYS A 325 6.53 -21.28 39.46
CA LYS A 325 7.96 -20.98 39.30
C LYS A 325 8.42 -20.99 37.84
N SER A 326 7.50 -21.03 36.89
CA SER A 326 7.85 -21.03 35.47
C SER A 326 8.30 -19.65 35.03
N THR A 327 9.43 -19.62 34.32
CA THR A 327 10.00 -18.42 33.70
C THR A 327 9.94 -18.55 32.17
N HIS A 328 10.12 -17.42 31.48
CA HIS A 328 10.22 -17.43 30.01
C HIS A 328 11.39 -18.32 29.53
N GLU A 329 12.47 -18.45 30.30
CA GLU A 329 13.59 -19.33 29.95
C GLU A 329 13.20 -20.81 30.02
N THR A 330 12.49 -21.21 31.09
CA THR A 330 12.01 -22.61 31.24
C THR A 330 11.01 -22.96 30.15
N PHE A 331 10.14 -22.03 29.81
CA PHE A 331 9.21 -22.18 28.70
C PHE A 331 9.95 -22.37 27.36
N SER A 332 10.92 -21.49 27.05
CA SER A 332 11.68 -21.58 25.81
C SER A 332 12.51 -22.86 25.73
N GLN A 333 13.12 -23.30 26.83
CA GLN A 333 13.84 -24.58 26.87
C GLN A 333 12.90 -25.76 26.57
N LYS A 334 11.67 -25.71 27.09
CA LYS A 334 10.66 -26.73 26.79
C LYS A 334 10.27 -26.74 25.33
N LEU A 335 10.11 -25.56 24.72
CA LEU A 335 9.87 -25.44 23.27
C LEU A 335 11.02 -26.05 22.47
N TYR A 336 12.28 -25.73 22.83
CA TYR A 336 13.46 -26.26 22.13
C TYR A 336 13.59 -27.78 22.24
N GLN A 337 13.17 -28.36 23.33
CA GLN A 337 13.16 -29.82 23.52
C GLN A 337 12.06 -30.49 22.71
N THR A 338 10.85 -29.92 22.79
CA THR A 338 9.65 -30.49 22.16
C THR A 338 9.72 -30.41 20.63
N PHE A 339 10.24 -29.28 20.09
CA PHE A 339 10.24 -29.02 18.66
C PHE A 339 11.63 -29.08 18.00
N LYS A 340 12.57 -29.81 18.62
CA LYS A 340 13.95 -29.91 18.14
C LYS A 340 14.07 -30.28 16.65
N ASP A 341 13.23 -31.22 16.20
CA ASP A 341 13.28 -31.77 14.85
C ASP A 341 12.13 -31.27 13.96
N HIS A 342 11.40 -30.25 14.42
CA HIS A 342 10.26 -29.72 13.67
C HIS A 342 10.73 -28.72 12.58
N LYS A 343 10.38 -28.96 11.31
CA LYS A 343 10.84 -28.16 10.15
C LYS A 343 10.45 -26.68 10.22
N ARG A 344 9.34 -26.36 10.87
CA ARG A 344 8.84 -24.99 10.98
C ARG A 344 9.27 -24.25 12.26
N PHE A 345 10.00 -24.93 13.15
CA PHE A 345 10.49 -24.34 14.40
C PHE A 345 12.00 -24.20 14.35
N ILE A 346 12.50 -23.00 14.60
CA ILE A 346 13.93 -22.71 14.58
C ILE A 346 14.35 -22.09 15.92
N LYS A 347 15.41 -22.64 16.49
CA LYS A 347 16.09 -22.03 17.62
C LYS A 347 17.12 -21.01 17.12
N PRO A 348 16.97 -19.70 17.40
CA PRO A 348 17.96 -18.70 17.02
C PRO A 348 19.33 -18.98 17.67
N LYS A 349 20.41 -18.76 16.91
CA LYS A 349 21.77 -19.06 17.39
C LYS A 349 22.25 -18.14 18.52
N LEU A 350 21.81 -16.90 18.51
CA LEU A 350 22.31 -15.84 19.42
C LEU A 350 21.38 -15.53 20.59
N ALA A 351 20.11 -15.90 20.50
CA ALA A 351 19.12 -15.63 21.54
C ALA A 351 19.00 -16.81 22.50
N ARG A 352 18.87 -16.54 23.80
CA ARG A 352 18.76 -17.59 24.83
C ARG A 352 17.33 -18.08 25.02
N SER A 353 16.35 -17.20 24.80
CA SER A 353 14.94 -17.47 25.09
C SER A 353 13.99 -17.24 23.88
N ASP A 354 14.49 -16.71 22.77
CA ASP A 354 13.67 -16.47 21.59
C ASP A 354 13.45 -17.73 20.78
N PHE A 355 12.39 -17.79 20.03
CA PHE A 355 12.12 -18.85 19.07
C PHE A 355 11.63 -18.26 17.74
N SER A 356 11.91 -18.94 16.63
CA SER A 356 11.39 -18.58 15.32
C SER A 356 10.41 -19.61 14.81
N VAL A 357 9.37 -19.14 14.14
CA VAL A 357 8.41 -19.97 13.40
C VAL A 357 8.50 -19.60 11.92
N VAL A 358 8.60 -20.62 11.06
CA VAL A 358 8.56 -20.45 9.60
C VAL A 358 7.10 -20.48 9.18
N HIS A 359 6.52 -19.30 9.05
CA HIS A 359 5.15 -19.07 8.59
C HIS A 359 5.05 -19.12 7.06
N TYR A 360 3.82 -19.11 6.53
CA TYR A 360 3.59 -19.00 5.08
C TYR A 360 4.22 -17.73 4.47
N ALA A 361 4.19 -16.62 5.22
CA ALA A 361 4.73 -15.32 4.77
C ALA A 361 6.25 -15.18 5.00
N GLY A 362 6.88 -16.10 5.72
CA GLY A 362 8.31 -16.10 6.02
C GLY A 362 8.62 -16.44 7.48
N GLU A 363 9.90 -16.47 7.81
CA GLU A 363 10.37 -16.70 9.18
C GLU A 363 10.13 -15.48 10.07
N VAL A 364 9.57 -15.69 11.25
CA VAL A 364 9.38 -14.66 12.28
C VAL A 364 9.99 -15.14 13.58
N GLN A 365 10.87 -14.32 14.15
CA GLN A 365 11.46 -14.52 15.46
C GLN A 365 10.60 -13.85 16.52
N TYR A 366 10.26 -14.58 17.57
CA TYR A 366 9.43 -14.15 18.71
C TYR A 366 10.27 -14.08 19.98
N GLN A 367 10.17 -12.95 20.69
CA GLN A 367 10.77 -12.74 21.99
C GLN A 367 9.83 -13.27 23.07
N SER A 368 10.24 -14.37 23.71
CA SER A 368 9.36 -15.09 24.65
C SER A 368 9.24 -14.43 26.03
N GLU A 369 10.04 -13.41 26.31
CA GLU A 369 10.18 -12.81 27.64
C GLU A 369 8.85 -12.43 28.31
N GLN A 370 7.92 -11.89 27.53
CA GLN A 370 6.61 -11.45 28.03
C GLN A 370 5.47 -12.44 27.74
N PHE A 371 5.73 -13.59 27.12
CA PHE A 371 4.67 -14.51 26.71
C PHE A 371 3.84 -15.04 27.88
N LEU A 372 4.49 -15.41 28.98
CA LEU A 372 3.78 -15.92 30.14
C LEU A 372 2.87 -14.85 30.75
N ASP A 373 3.40 -13.65 30.98
CA ASP A 373 2.64 -12.57 31.63
C ASP A 373 1.51 -12.03 30.75
N LYS A 374 1.74 -11.99 29.44
CA LYS A 374 0.71 -11.60 28.48
C LYS A 374 -0.34 -12.67 28.26
N ASN A 375 -0.02 -13.96 28.42
CA ASN A 375 -0.98 -15.05 28.29
C ASN A 375 -1.82 -15.25 29.57
N LYS A 376 -1.33 -14.81 30.73
CA LYS A 376 -2.07 -14.84 31.99
C LYS A 376 -3.14 -13.76 31.98
N ASP A 377 -4.39 -14.13 32.01
CA ASP A 377 -5.52 -13.20 32.18
C ASP A 377 -6.20 -13.55 33.53
N TYR A 378 -5.74 -12.91 34.56
CA TYR A 378 -6.38 -13.05 35.86
C TYR A 378 -7.53 -12.07 35.98
N VAL A 379 -8.75 -12.59 36.00
CA VAL A 379 -9.85 -11.84 36.57
C VAL A 379 -9.65 -11.91 38.09
N VAL A 380 -9.19 -10.81 38.64
CA VAL A 380 -8.95 -10.67 40.05
C VAL A 380 -10.32 -10.49 40.75
N PRO A 381 -10.76 -11.43 41.61
CA PRO A 381 -12.06 -11.32 42.28
C PRO A 381 -12.23 -10.00 43.03
N GLU A 382 -11.17 -9.54 43.71
CA GLU A 382 -11.16 -8.29 44.48
C GLU A 382 -11.41 -7.07 43.58
N HIS A 383 -10.88 -7.06 42.35
CA HIS A 383 -11.17 -6.02 41.35
C HIS A 383 -12.65 -6.09 40.90
N GLN A 384 -13.16 -7.29 40.66
CA GLN A 384 -14.55 -7.50 40.26
C GLN A 384 -15.51 -7.03 41.35
N ASP A 385 -15.29 -7.44 42.59
CA ASP A 385 -16.12 -7.11 43.75
C ASP A 385 -16.13 -5.59 44.01
N MET A 386 -14.94 -4.97 44.02
CA MET A 386 -14.79 -3.53 44.20
C MET A 386 -15.54 -2.73 43.13
N LEU A 387 -15.37 -3.09 41.83
CA LEU A 387 -15.99 -2.36 40.72
C LEU A 387 -17.49 -2.63 40.61
N SER A 388 -17.97 -3.83 40.97
CA SER A 388 -19.39 -4.14 41.07
C SER A 388 -20.09 -3.29 42.14
N ALA A 389 -19.37 -2.99 43.23
CA ALA A 389 -19.84 -2.12 44.32
C ALA A 389 -19.67 -0.63 44.07
N SER A 390 -19.18 -0.21 42.91
CA SER A 390 -19.02 1.21 42.54
C SER A 390 -20.36 1.96 42.60
N LYS A 391 -20.33 3.17 43.13
CA LYS A 391 -21.47 4.10 43.13
C LYS A 391 -21.82 4.61 41.73
N CYS A 392 -20.95 4.44 40.76
CA CYS A 392 -21.22 4.75 39.35
C CYS A 392 -21.96 3.58 38.71
N SER A 393 -23.26 3.74 38.41
CA SER A 393 -24.08 2.73 37.75
C SER A 393 -23.51 2.21 36.44
N PHE A 394 -22.79 3.06 35.72
CA PHE A 394 -22.08 2.65 34.50
C PHE A 394 -20.94 1.68 34.82
N VAL A 395 -20.08 2.03 35.77
CA VAL A 395 -18.93 1.18 36.17
C VAL A 395 -19.43 -0.14 36.75
N SER A 396 -20.38 -0.10 37.69
CA SER A 396 -20.95 -1.33 38.25
C SER A 396 -21.65 -2.21 37.20
N GLY A 397 -22.26 -1.57 36.18
CA GLY A 397 -22.87 -2.26 35.03
C GLY A 397 -21.85 -2.98 34.15
N LEU A 398 -20.63 -2.45 33.99
CA LEU A 398 -19.53 -3.13 33.26
C LEU A 398 -19.08 -4.41 33.98
N PHE A 399 -19.28 -4.50 35.30
CA PHE A 399 -18.82 -5.58 36.16
C PHE A 399 -19.98 -6.33 36.84
N ALA A 400 -21.16 -6.36 36.21
CA ALA A 400 -22.29 -7.13 36.72
C ALA A 400 -21.89 -8.59 37.02
N PRO A 401 -22.39 -9.18 38.11
CA PRO A 401 -22.05 -10.52 38.52
C PRO A 401 -22.33 -11.52 37.40
N LEU A 402 -21.35 -12.36 37.09
CA LEU A 402 -21.53 -13.49 36.16
C LEU A 402 -22.54 -14.47 36.81
N SER A 403 -23.45 -15.01 36.00
CA SER A 403 -24.38 -16.05 36.45
C SER A 403 -23.62 -17.22 37.12
N GLU A 404 -24.20 -17.84 38.11
CA GLU A 404 -23.55 -18.90 38.91
C GLU A 404 -23.00 -20.09 38.11
N GLU A 405 -23.55 -20.32 36.90
CA GLU A 405 -23.05 -21.34 35.95
C GLU A 405 -21.70 -20.96 35.33
N THR A 406 -21.44 -19.67 35.08
CA THR A 406 -20.17 -19.17 34.58
C THR A 406 -19.11 -18.99 35.67
N ALA A 407 -19.52 -18.74 36.93
CA ALA A 407 -18.61 -18.64 38.06
C ALA A 407 -17.92 -19.97 38.43
N LYS A 408 -18.58 -21.12 38.21
CA LYS A 408 -17.98 -22.45 38.41
C LYS A 408 -16.90 -22.82 37.37
N SER A 409 -16.85 -22.10 36.26
CA SER A 409 -15.88 -22.24 35.15
C SER A 409 -14.69 -21.30 35.27
N ALA A 410 -14.62 -20.41 36.24
CA ALA A 410 -13.57 -19.39 36.44
C ALA A 410 -12.22 -19.96 36.94
N LYS A 411 -11.89 -21.20 36.59
CA LYS A 411 -10.52 -21.70 36.64
C LYS A 411 -9.72 -21.02 35.55
N PHE A 412 -8.46 -20.69 35.85
CA PHE A 412 -7.45 -20.11 34.95
C PHE A 412 -7.81 -20.26 33.47
N SER A 413 -8.11 -19.16 32.82
CA SER A 413 -8.33 -19.08 31.38
C SER A 413 -7.19 -18.29 30.76
N SER A 414 -6.38 -18.94 29.93
CA SER A 414 -5.35 -18.27 29.20
C SER A 414 -5.91 -17.41 28.07
N ILE A 415 -5.26 -16.30 27.77
CA ILE A 415 -5.60 -15.48 26.60
C ILE A 415 -5.47 -16.29 25.32
N GLY A 416 -4.38 -17.06 25.16
CA GLY A 416 -4.14 -17.91 24.00
C GLY A 416 -5.24 -18.94 23.75
N SER A 417 -5.73 -19.61 24.80
CA SER A 417 -6.81 -20.57 24.64
C SER A 417 -8.17 -19.93 24.32
N ARG A 418 -8.48 -18.77 24.92
CA ARG A 418 -9.69 -17.99 24.55
C ARG A 418 -9.60 -17.46 23.12
N PHE A 419 -8.43 -16.95 22.75
CA PHE A 419 -8.14 -16.52 21.41
C PHE A 419 -8.38 -17.63 20.39
N LYS A 420 -7.83 -18.82 20.64
CA LYS A 420 -8.04 -20.00 19.80
C LYS A 420 -9.54 -20.33 19.66
N LEU A 421 -10.32 -20.27 20.74
CA LEU A 421 -11.76 -20.52 20.70
C LEU A 421 -12.51 -19.47 19.87
N GLN A 422 -12.23 -18.18 20.06
CA GLN A 422 -12.82 -17.11 19.28
C GLN A 422 -12.47 -17.22 17.79
N LEU A 423 -11.21 -17.57 17.50
CA LEU A 423 -10.77 -17.79 16.11
C LEU A 423 -11.49 -18.99 15.48
N GLN A 424 -11.69 -20.07 16.23
CA GLN A 424 -12.47 -21.20 15.74
C GLN A 424 -13.92 -20.81 15.43
N GLN A 425 -14.58 -20.05 16.30
CA GLN A 425 -15.92 -19.52 16.07
C GLN A 425 -16.01 -18.65 14.81
N LEU A 426 -14.98 -17.83 14.56
CA LEU A 426 -14.87 -17.04 13.33
C LEU A 426 -14.74 -17.95 12.12
N MET A 427 -13.86 -18.97 12.18
CA MET A 427 -13.67 -19.91 11.07
C MET A 427 -14.95 -20.71 10.79
N ASP A 428 -15.68 -21.12 11.83
CA ASP A 428 -16.96 -21.80 11.68
C ASP A 428 -18.00 -20.90 10.97
N ALA A 429 -18.03 -19.60 11.32
CA ALA A 429 -18.91 -18.63 10.64
C ALA A 429 -18.53 -18.44 9.17
N LEU A 430 -17.22 -18.33 8.84
CA LEU A 430 -16.74 -18.21 7.48
C LEU A 430 -17.02 -19.45 6.63
N ASN A 431 -16.87 -20.66 7.21
CA ASN A 431 -17.16 -21.93 6.54
C ASN A 431 -18.64 -22.12 6.18
N LEU A 432 -19.56 -21.40 6.85
CA LEU A 432 -20.99 -21.41 6.55
C LEU A 432 -21.38 -20.44 5.42
N THR A 433 -20.44 -19.64 4.93
CA THR A 433 -20.68 -18.62 3.90
C THR A 433 -19.81 -18.86 2.66
N GLU A 434 -20.13 -18.22 1.54
CA GLU A 434 -19.29 -18.17 0.37
C GLU A 434 -18.27 -17.03 0.53
N PRO A 435 -16.97 -17.33 0.62
CA PRO A 435 -15.96 -16.31 0.88
C PRO A 435 -15.51 -15.60 -0.40
N HIS A 436 -15.46 -14.27 -0.33
CA HIS A 436 -14.90 -13.41 -1.35
C HIS A 436 -13.72 -12.63 -0.76
N TYR A 437 -12.54 -12.75 -1.36
CA TYR A 437 -11.31 -12.17 -0.82
C TYR A 437 -10.95 -10.87 -1.53
N ILE A 438 -10.74 -9.81 -0.75
CA ILE A 438 -10.25 -8.51 -1.24
C ILE A 438 -8.89 -8.28 -0.61
N ARG A 439 -7.86 -8.09 -1.44
CA ARG A 439 -6.49 -7.81 -1.01
C ARG A 439 -6.10 -6.40 -1.46
N CYS A 440 -5.87 -5.50 -0.52
CA CYS A 440 -5.46 -4.13 -0.80
C CYS A 440 -3.94 -4.02 -0.72
N ILE A 441 -3.33 -3.51 -1.77
CA ILE A 441 -1.88 -3.30 -1.86
C ILE A 441 -1.59 -1.80 -1.92
N LYS A 442 -0.72 -1.32 -1.02
CA LYS A 442 -0.20 0.04 -1.07
C LYS A 442 0.98 0.10 -2.04
N PRO A 443 0.91 0.90 -3.11
CA PRO A 443 2.00 0.98 -4.08
C PRO A 443 3.31 1.53 -3.51
N ASN A 444 3.20 2.36 -2.47
CA ASN A 444 4.34 2.96 -1.78
C ASN A 444 3.99 3.31 -0.34
N SER A 445 5.02 3.49 0.49
CA SER A 445 4.90 3.89 1.90
C SER A 445 4.56 5.37 2.09
N LEU A 446 4.82 6.20 1.08
CA LEU A 446 4.65 7.66 1.13
C LEU A 446 3.23 8.12 0.78
N LEU A 447 2.34 7.22 0.36
CA LEU A 447 0.97 7.50 -0.11
C LEU A 447 0.92 8.54 -1.25
N LYS A 448 1.98 8.58 -2.09
CA LYS A 448 2.07 9.50 -3.22
C LYS A 448 1.74 8.80 -4.54
N PRO A 449 1.02 9.48 -5.46
CA PRO A 449 0.71 8.91 -6.78
C PRO A 449 2.00 8.74 -7.61
N PHE A 450 1.97 7.80 -8.57
CA PHE A 450 3.03 7.51 -9.54
C PHE A 450 4.37 7.02 -8.94
N ILE A 451 4.38 6.56 -7.68
CA ILE A 451 5.52 5.89 -7.06
C ILE A 451 5.15 4.44 -6.83
N PHE A 452 6.00 3.51 -7.27
CA PHE A 452 5.81 2.08 -7.05
C PHE A 452 7.07 1.50 -6.39
N GLU A 453 6.90 0.93 -5.18
CA GLU A 453 7.97 0.34 -4.38
C GLU A 453 7.92 -1.19 -4.49
N ASN A 454 8.68 -1.77 -5.44
CA ASN A 454 8.65 -3.21 -5.73
C ASN A 454 8.85 -4.09 -4.48
N MET A 455 9.83 -3.76 -3.64
CA MET A 455 10.12 -4.57 -2.44
C MET A 455 9.00 -4.50 -1.40
N ASN A 456 8.37 -3.34 -1.24
CA ASN A 456 7.24 -3.18 -0.34
C ASN A 456 6.03 -3.98 -0.87
N VAL A 457 5.75 -3.86 -2.16
CA VAL A 457 4.63 -4.58 -2.80
C VAL A 457 4.82 -6.09 -2.72
N ILE A 458 6.01 -6.62 -3.03
CA ILE A 458 6.26 -8.08 -2.95
C ILE A 458 6.10 -8.60 -1.52
N GLN A 459 6.51 -7.82 -0.51
CA GLN A 459 6.28 -8.19 0.89
C GLN A 459 4.80 -8.21 1.25
N GLN A 460 4.01 -7.24 0.76
CA GLN A 460 2.57 -7.22 0.96
C GLN A 460 1.89 -8.41 0.27
N LEU A 461 2.30 -8.77 -0.94
CA LEU A 461 1.78 -9.95 -1.66
C LEU A 461 2.09 -11.25 -0.90
N ARG A 462 3.28 -11.38 -0.32
CA ARG A 462 3.64 -12.52 0.56
C ARG A 462 2.77 -12.52 1.82
N SER A 463 2.76 -11.41 2.54
CA SER A 463 2.01 -11.29 3.79
C SER A 463 0.51 -11.47 3.60
N GLY A 464 -0.02 -11.09 2.45
CA GLY A 464 -1.42 -11.30 2.07
C GLY A 464 -1.72 -12.70 1.53
N GLY A 465 -0.71 -13.57 1.36
CA GLY A 465 -0.88 -14.93 0.85
C GLY A 465 -1.22 -15.03 -0.65
N VAL A 466 -1.15 -13.91 -1.38
CA VAL A 466 -1.50 -13.86 -2.82
C VAL A 466 -0.54 -14.72 -3.65
N LEU A 467 0.74 -14.77 -3.28
CA LEU A 467 1.73 -15.54 -4.04
C LEU A 467 1.40 -17.03 -4.09
N GLU A 468 0.79 -17.61 -3.04
CA GLU A 468 0.39 -19.03 -3.04
C GLU A 468 -0.79 -19.26 -3.97
N ALA A 469 -1.78 -18.36 -4.01
CA ALA A 469 -2.87 -18.43 -4.97
C ALA A 469 -2.36 -18.32 -6.42
N VAL A 470 -1.40 -17.41 -6.66
CA VAL A 470 -0.73 -17.29 -7.96
C VAL A 470 -0.01 -18.58 -8.34
N ARG A 471 0.69 -19.23 -7.39
CA ARG A 471 1.34 -20.53 -7.64
C ARG A 471 0.36 -21.63 -8.01
N ILE A 472 -0.74 -21.74 -7.27
CA ILE A 472 -1.81 -22.71 -7.54
C ILE A 472 -2.35 -22.48 -8.95
N LYS A 473 -2.74 -21.26 -9.27
CA LYS A 473 -3.26 -20.90 -10.59
C LYS A 473 -2.24 -21.10 -11.71
N CYS A 474 -0.98 -20.68 -11.52
CA CYS A 474 0.08 -20.87 -12.52
C CYS A 474 0.49 -22.32 -12.73
N ALA A 475 0.36 -23.17 -11.72
CA ALA A 475 0.55 -24.61 -11.89
C ALA A 475 -0.56 -25.24 -12.75
N GLY A 476 -1.77 -24.68 -12.72
CA GLY A 476 -2.91 -25.05 -13.53
C GLY A 476 -3.01 -24.29 -14.85
N PHE A 477 -4.20 -23.81 -15.16
CA PHE A 477 -4.53 -22.99 -16.32
C PHE A 477 -5.06 -21.63 -15.86
N PRO A 478 -4.19 -20.66 -15.64
CA PRO A 478 -4.55 -19.36 -15.05
C PRO A 478 -5.49 -18.54 -15.93
N THR A 479 -5.56 -18.86 -17.22
CA THR A 479 -6.41 -18.14 -18.18
C THR A 479 -7.35 -19.11 -18.85
N HIS A 480 -8.63 -18.85 -18.73
CA HIS A 480 -9.68 -19.60 -19.43
C HIS A 480 -10.64 -18.62 -20.10
N TRP A 481 -11.18 -19.03 -21.26
CA TRP A 481 -12.06 -18.23 -22.10
C TRP A 481 -13.16 -19.09 -22.66
N THR A 482 -14.40 -18.57 -22.71
CA THR A 482 -15.47 -19.23 -23.45
C THR A 482 -15.10 -19.36 -24.92
N PHE A 483 -15.60 -20.36 -25.61
CA PHE A 483 -15.31 -20.54 -27.03
C PHE A 483 -15.72 -19.29 -27.82
N HIS A 484 -16.87 -18.71 -27.49
CA HIS A 484 -17.37 -17.50 -28.12
C HIS A 484 -16.43 -16.30 -27.97
N ASP A 485 -15.98 -16.03 -26.74
CA ASP A 485 -15.07 -14.89 -26.45
C ASP A 485 -13.70 -15.10 -27.12
N PHE A 486 -13.19 -16.34 -27.07
CA PHE A 486 -11.96 -16.70 -27.74
C PHE A 486 -12.04 -16.46 -29.25
N LEU A 487 -13.11 -16.92 -29.92
CA LEU A 487 -13.31 -16.70 -31.35
C LEU A 487 -13.49 -15.23 -31.69
N THR A 488 -14.24 -14.50 -30.90
CA THR A 488 -14.45 -13.06 -31.09
C THR A 488 -13.13 -12.30 -31.02
N ARG A 489 -12.28 -12.64 -30.09
CA ARG A 489 -10.98 -11.94 -29.89
C ARG A 489 -9.89 -12.45 -30.83
N LEU A 490 -9.75 -13.76 -30.99
CA LEU A 490 -8.61 -14.40 -31.64
C LEU A 490 -8.92 -15.04 -33.00
N GLY A 491 -10.17 -15.09 -33.41
CA GLY A 491 -10.58 -15.64 -34.70
C GLY A 491 -9.93 -14.97 -35.92
N ILE A 492 -9.48 -13.73 -35.75
CA ILE A 492 -8.68 -13.01 -36.77
C ILE A 492 -7.36 -13.69 -37.10
N LEU A 493 -6.83 -14.55 -36.23
CA LEU A 493 -5.57 -15.30 -36.45
C LEU A 493 -5.75 -16.40 -37.52
N ALA A 494 -6.98 -16.86 -37.72
CA ALA A 494 -7.31 -17.86 -38.74
C ALA A 494 -8.68 -17.57 -39.38
N PRO A 495 -8.84 -16.49 -40.19
CA PRO A 495 -10.13 -16.06 -40.71
C PRO A 495 -10.80 -17.14 -41.62
N GLU A 496 -10.05 -18.05 -42.20
CA GLU A 496 -10.57 -19.16 -43.00
C GLU A 496 -11.32 -20.19 -42.15
N VAL A 497 -10.99 -20.33 -40.85
CA VAL A 497 -11.70 -21.22 -39.94
C VAL A 497 -13.08 -20.66 -39.61
N LEU A 498 -13.18 -19.32 -39.51
CA LEU A 498 -14.46 -18.64 -39.23
C LEU A 498 -15.44 -18.69 -40.43
N GLN A 499 -14.93 -18.88 -41.67
CA GLN A 499 -15.77 -19.01 -42.86
C GLN A 499 -16.34 -20.43 -43.02
N GLY A 500 -15.82 -21.40 -42.28
CA GLY A 500 -16.32 -22.76 -42.22
C GLY A 500 -17.51 -22.87 -41.27
N ASN A 501 -18.47 -23.73 -41.60
CA ASN A 501 -19.64 -24.01 -40.76
C ASN A 501 -19.26 -25.06 -39.68
N PHE A 502 -18.31 -24.73 -38.80
CA PHE A 502 -17.82 -25.61 -37.74
C PHE A 502 -18.44 -25.20 -36.39
N GLU A 503 -18.56 -26.15 -35.48
CA GLU A 503 -18.87 -25.82 -34.08
C GLU A 503 -17.81 -24.93 -33.48
N GLU A 504 -18.16 -24.07 -32.51
CA GLU A 504 -17.24 -23.12 -31.87
C GLU A 504 -16.02 -23.83 -31.25
N LYS A 505 -16.23 -24.99 -30.60
CA LYS A 505 -15.19 -25.84 -30.01
C LYS A 505 -14.16 -26.30 -31.05
N ASP A 506 -14.61 -26.80 -32.18
CA ASP A 506 -13.77 -27.27 -33.28
C ASP A 506 -13.01 -26.11 -33.96
N SER A 507 -13.68 -24.96 -34.09
CA SER A 507 -13.08 -23.76 -34.64
C SER A 507 -11.91 -23.28 -33.75
N CYS A 508 -12.11 -23.25 -32.44
CA CYS A 508 -11.07 -22.92 -31.47
C CYS A 508 -9.89 -23.87 -31.57
N LYS A 509 -10.14 -25.18 -31.61
CA LYS A 509 -9.11 -26.20 -31.73
C LYS A 509 -8.27 -26.02 -32.99
N LYS A 510 -8.91 -25.82 -34.16
CA LYS A 510 -8.21 -25.56 -35.42
C LYS A 510 -7.37 -24.28 -35.40
N ILE A 511 -7.84 -23.23 -34.74
CA ILE A 511 -7.05 -21.99 -34.58
C ILE A 511 -5.79 -22.29 -33.77
N LEU A 512 -5.90 -22.96 -32.64
CA LEU A 512 -4.77 -23.30 -31.77
C LEU A 512 -3.76 -24.24 -32.44
N GLU A 513 -4.25 -25.25 -33.15
CA GLU A 513 -3.41 -26.18 -33.95
C GLU A 513 -2.66 -25.44 -35.07
N LYS A 514 -3.33 -24.53 -35.79
CA LYS A 514 -2.70 -23.70 -36.83
C LYS A 514 -1.61 -22.80 -36.29
N ILE A 515 -1.81 -22.27 -35.10
CA ILE A 515 -0.83 -21.42 -34.41
C ILE A 515 0.34 -22.26 -33.90
N GLY A 516 0.16 -23.60 -33.72
CA GLY A 516 1.17 -24.50 -33.15
C GLY A 516 1.33 -24.36 -31.65
N LEU A 517 0.27 -23.89 -30.95
CA LEU A 517 0.29 -23.79 -29.50
C LEU A 517 0.17 -25.21 -28.90
N THR A 518 0.95 -25.51 -27.88
CA THR A 518 0.95 -26.81 -27.19
C THR A 518 0.72 -26.61 -25.70
N GLY A 519 0.16 -27.62 -25.01
CA GLY A 519 -0.02 -27.57 -23.55
C GLY A 519 -1.29 -26.87 -23.08
N TYR A 520 -2.17 -26.43 -23.98
CA TYR A 520 -3.52 -25.99 -23.65
C TYR A 520 -4.45 -27.19 -23.46
N GLN A 521 -5.61 -26.99 -22.82
CA GLN A 521 -6.70 -27.97 -22.79
C GLN A 521 -8.02 -27.31 -23.27
N ILE A 522 -8.89 -28.13 -23.83
CA ILE A 522 -10.21 -27.72 -24.30
C ILE A 522 -11.23 -28.41 -23.41
N GLY A 523 -11.95 -27.62 -22.65
CA GLY A 523 -13.02 -28.09 -21.81
C GLY A 523 -14.32 -28.31 -22.55
N GLU A 524 -15.44 -28.38 -21.84
CA GLU A 524 -16.78 -28.51 -22.43
C GLU A 524 -17.28 -27.17 -22.98
N THR A 525 -17.06 -26.08 -22.28
CA THR A 525 -17.53 -24.74 -22.64
C THR A 525 -16.43 -23.72 -22.84
N GLN A 526 -15.21 -24.01 -22.37
CA GLN A 526 -14.09 -23.07 -22.28
C GLN A 526 -12.78 -23.67 -22.80
N ILE A 527 -11.85 -22.77 -23.13
CA ILE A 527 -10.43 -23.10 -23.42
C ILE A 527 -9.58 -22.74 -22.24
N PHE A 528 -8.70 -23.63 -21.88
CA PHE A 528 -7.78 -23.49 -20.75
C PHE A 528 -6.35 -23.32 -21.25
N LEU A 529 -5.75 -22.18 -20.90
CA LEU A 529 -4.42 -21.78 -21.36
C LEU A 529 -3.42 -21.75 -20.19
N ARG A 530 -2.22 -22.23 -20.43
CA ARG A 530 -1.10 -22.12 -19.49
C ARG A 530 -0.61 -20.67 -19.35
N ALA A 531 0.05 -20.38 -18.25
CA ALA A 531 0.66 -19.08 -18.00
C ALA A 531 1.51 -18.62 -19.21
N GLY A 532 1.29 -17.38 -19.65
CA GLY A 532 2.00 -16.79 -20.79
C GLY A 532 1.41 -17.07 -22.18
N GLN A 533 0.60 -18.12 -22.36
CA GLN A 533 0.05 -18.48 -23.66
C GLN A 533 -0.90 -17.41 -24.24
N MET A 534 -1.68 -16.78 -23.38
CA MET A 534 -2.56 -15.67 -23.80
C MET A 534 -1.76 -14.47 -24.30
N ALA A 535 -0.67 -14.13 -23.63
CA ALA A 535 0.23 -13.06 -24.05
C ALA A 535 0.86 -13.35 -25.42
N GLU A 536 1.21 -14.60 -25.70
CA GLU A 536 1.70 -15.04 -27.00
C GLU A 536 0.64 -14.89 -28.09
N LEU A 537 -0.59 -15.31 -27.80
CA LEU A 537 -1.73 -15.17 -28.72
C LEU A 537 -2.06 -13.70 -29.01
N ASP A 538 -2.06 -12.87 -27.99
CA ASP A 538 -2.27 -11.41 -28.11
C ASP A 538 -1.14 -10.73 -28.88
N ALA A 539 0.12 -11.11 -28.65
CA ALA A 539 1.24 -10.59 -29.42
C ALA A 539 1.10 -10.93 -30.91
N ARG A 540 0.73 -12.18 -31.25
CA ARG A 540 0.47 -12.59 -32.64
C ARG A 540 -0.70 -11.83 -33.24
N ARG A 541 -1.78 -11.64 -32.50
CA ARG A 541 -2.94 -10.81 -32.91
C ARG A 541 -2.53 -9.37 -33.15
N ALA A 542 -1.78 -8.75 -32.22
CA ALA A 542 -1.31 -7.38 -32.35
C ALA A 542 -0.41 -7.20 -33.59
N PHE A 543 0.48 -8.16 -33.84
CA PHE A 543 1.34 -8.17 -35.02
C PHE A 543 0.52 -8.23 -36.32
N LEU A 544 -0.49 -9.11 -36.41
CA LEU A 544 -1.34 -9.25 -37.58
C LEU A 544 -2.18 -8.00 -37.82
N LEU A 545 -2.76 -7.41 -36.75
CA LEU A 545 -3.51 -6.17 -36.83
C LEU A 545 -2.62 -5.00 -37.26
N SER A 546 -1.40 -4.91 -36.72
CA SER A 546 -0.44 -3.89 -37.11
C SER A 546 -0.08 -3.98 -38.59
N ASN A 547 0.22 -5.20 -39.09
CA ASN A 547 0.52 -5.41 -40.49
C ASN A 547 -0.68 -5.07 -41.38
N SER A 548 -1.88 -5.46 -40.97
CA SER A 548 -3.13 -5.13 -41.70
C SER A 548 -3.35 -3.62 -41.73
N ALA A 549 -3.13 -2.94 -40.61
CA ALA A 549 -3.22 -1.48 -40.52
C ALA A 549 -2.21 -0.78 -41.43
N ILE A 550 -0.97 -1.29 -41.50
CA ILE A 550 0.07 -0.77 -42.42
C ILE A 550 -0.38 -0.93 -43.87
N VAL A 551 -0.93 -2.08 -44.24
CA VAL A 551 -1.45 -2.34 -45.61
C VAL A 551 -2.58 -1.37 -45.93
N ILE A 552 -3.58 -1.23 -45.04
CA ILE A 552 -4.69 -0.29 -45.22
C ILE A 552 -4.18 1.15 -45.36
N GLN A 553 -3.27 1.54 -44.45
CA GLN A 553 -2.66 2.90 -44.53
C GLN A 553 -1.92 3.12 -45.83
N LYS A 554 -1.17 2.11 -46.30
CA LYS A 554 -0.45 2.17 -47.57
C LYS A 554 -1.44 2.35 -48.72
N HIS A 555 -2.48 1.54 -48.77
CA HIS A 555 -3.52 1.64 -49.83
C HIS A 555 -4.26 2.98 -49.77
N THR A 556 -4.61 3.44 -48.59
CA THR A 556 -5.31 4.71 -48.38
C THR A 556 -4.44 5.89 -48.81
N LYS A 557 -3.17 5.89 -48.37
CA LYS A 557 -2.18 6.93 -48.79
C LYS A 557 -1.98 6.92 -50.30
N THR A 558 -1.87 5.72 -50.89
CA THR A 558 -1.72 5.57 -52.35
C THR A 558 -2.98 6.09 -53.07
N HIS A 559 -4.19 5.71 -52.61
CA HIS A 559 -5.44 6.18 -53.18
C HIS A 559 -5.56 7.73 -53.14
N PHE A 560 -5.29 8.35 -52.00
CA PHE A 560 -5.33 9.79 -51.87
C PHE A 560 -4.25 10.49 -52.72
N SER A 561 -3.04 9.93 -52.77
CA SER A 561 -2.00 10.44 -53.63
C SER A 561 -2.36 10.35 -55.10
N GLN A 562 -2.93 9.24 -55.55
CA GLN A 562 -3.41 9.03 -56.92
C GLN A 562 -4.57 9.95 -57.24
N LYS A 563 -5.55 10.10 -56.36
CA LYS A 563 -6.69 11.03 -56.54
C LYS A 563 -6.22 12.47 -56.61
N ARG A 564 -5.23 12.88 -55.78
CA ARG A 564 -4.63 14.19 -55.82
C ARG A 564 -3.83 14.41 -57.12
N TYR A 565 -3.05 13.41 -57.53
CA TYR A 565 -2.35 13.46 -58.83
C TYR A 565 -3.28 13.66 -60.01
N ILE A 566 -4.36 12.86 -60.08
CA ILE A 566 -5.37 12.96 -61.13
C ILE A 566 -6.07 14.33 -61.11
N ALA A 567 -6.38 14.86 -59.93
CA ALA A 567 -6.97 16.19 -59.76
C ALA A 567 -6.00 17.28 -60.24
N LEU A 568 -4.72 17.18 -59.86
CA LEU A 568 -3.68 18.10 -60.31
C LEU A 568 -3.47 18.02 -61.83
N GLN A 569 -3.44 16.82 -62.37
CA GLN A 569 -3.34 16.60 -63.82
C GLN A 569 -4.54 17.20 -64.57
N LYS A 570 -5.78 16.95 -64.12
CA LYS A 570 -6.97 17.57 -64.66
C LYS A 570 -6.96 19.08 -64.54
N SER A 571 -6.57 19.63 -63.41
CA SER A 571 -6.47 21.05 -63.18
C SER A 571 -5.37 21.67 -64.06
N SER A 572 -4.22 20.97 -64.21
CA SER A 572 -3.15 21.42 -65.10
C SER A 572 -3.59 21.42 -66.59
N VAL A 573 -4.27 20.35 -67.04
CA VAL A 573 -4.83 20.28 -68.41
C VAL A 573 -5.88 21.36 -68.60
N PHE A 574 -6.76 21.60 -67.63
CA PHE A 574 -7.78 22.65 -67.68
C PHE A 574 -7.12 24.04 -67.72
N LEU A 575 -6.16 24.32 -66.84
CA LEU A 575 -5.41 25.58 -66.84
C LEU A 575 -4.62 25.75 -68.16
N GLN A 576 -3.96 24.68 -68.60
CA GLN A 576 -3.26 24.70 -69.87
C GLN A 576 -4.22 24.95 -71.07
N SER A 577 -5.45 24.38 -71.02
CA SER A 577 -6.45 24.62 -72.07
C SER A 577 -6.95 26.08 -72.10
N ILE A 578 -7.20 26.63 -70.87
CA ILE A 578 -7.56 28.04 -70.69
C ILE A 578 -6.39 28.96 -71.18
N CYS A 579 -5.14 28.70 -70.65
CA CYS A 579 -3.97 29.46 -71.01
C CYS A 579 -3.70 29.40 -72.51
N ARG A 580 -3.81 28.21 -73.16
CA ARG A 580 -3.69 28.08 -74.62
C ARG A 580 -4.80 28.83 -75.37
N GLY A 581 -6.03 28.79 -74.85
CA GLY A 581 -7.15 29.54 -75.44
C GLY A 581 -6.98 31.04 -75.29
N GLU A 582 -6.52 31.45 -74.11
CA GLU A 582 -6.22 32.90 -73.85
C GLU A 582 -5.01 33.38 -74.61
N LEU A 583 -3.95 32.56 -74.74
CA LEU A 583 -2.78 32.82 -75.53
C LEU A 583 -3.11 32.92 -77.00
N ALA A 584 -3.97 32.00 -77.51
CA ALA A 584 -4.47 32.03 -78.86
C ALA A 584 -5.26 33.35 -79.16
N ARG A 585 -6.04 33.81 -78.16
CA ARG A 585 -6.82 35.05 -78.25
C ARG A 585 -5.93 36.31 -78.06
N ARG A 586 -4.89 36.24 -77.19
CA ARG A 586 -4.04 37.37 -76.84
C ARG A 586 -2.69 37.41 -77.58
N SER A 587 -2.36 36.39 -78.40
CA SER A 587 -1.08 36.24 -79.06
C SER A 587 -0.73 37.46 -79.94
N TYR A 588 -1.77 38.17 -80.35
CA TYR A 588 -1.60 39.39 -81.15
C TYR A 588 -1.27 40.68 -80.31
N TYR A 589 -1.73 40.70 -79.11
CA TYR A 589 -1.64 41.93 -78.27
C TYR A 589 -0.64 41.85 -77.07
N HIS A 590 -0.07 40.70 -76.74
CA HIS A 590 0.58 40.65 -75.43
C HIS A 590 1.86 39.82 -75.27
N MET A 591 2.69 39.67 -76.33
CA MET A 591 3.99 38.95 -76.14
C MET A 591 4.92 39.57 -75.08
N LYS A 592 4.80 40.87 -74.80
CA LYS A 592 5.60 41.53 -73.77
C LYS A 592 5.07 41.31 -72.29
N ARG A 593 3.75 41.01 -72.11
CA ARG A 593 3.18 40.76 -70.76
C ARG A 593 3.33 39.34 -70.34
N GLU A 594 3.43 38.40 -71.27
CA GLU A 594 3.52 37.00 -71.03
C GLU A 594 4.74 36.59 -70.20
N ALA A 595 5.90 37.12 -70.50
CA ALA A 595 7.15 36.80 -69.83
C ALA A 595 7.13 37.22 -68.33
N GLY A 596 6.44 38.35 -68.04
CA GLY A 596 6.21 38.81 -66.70
C GLY A 596 5.24 38.01 -65.93
N ALA A 597 4.07 37.66 -66.52
CA ALA A 597 3.02 36.88 -65.86
C ALA A 597 3.46 35.45 -65.56
N VAL A 598 4.13 34.76 -66.45
CA VAL A 598 4.70 33.43 -66.26
C VAL A 598 5.76 33.41 -65.17
N ARG A 599 6.59 34.46 -65.09
CA ARG A 599 7.62 34.65 -64.08
C ARG A 599 6.99 34.80 -62.69
N ILE A 600 5.94 35.62 -62.56
CA ILE A 600 5.21 35.80 -61.27
C ILE A 600 4.54 34.54 -60.83
N GLN A 601 3.84 33.79 -61.72
CA GLN A 601 3.19 32.53 -61.43
C GLN A 601 4.18 31.44 -60.96
N LYS A 602 5.34 31.34 -61.63
CA LYS A 602 6.41 30.42 -61.29
C LYS A 602 6.96 30.73 -59.89
N TYR A 603 7.18 32.03 -59.63
CA TYR A 603 7.72 32.48 -58.37
C TYR A 603 6.72 32.21 -57.19
N MET A 604 5.45 32.59 -57.42
CA MET A 604 4.36 32.39 -56.45
C MET A 604 4.11 30.90 -56.15
N ARG A 605 4.05 30.05 -57.21
CA ARG A 605 3.89 28.60 -57.04
C ARG A 605 5.07 27.98 -56.27
N GLY A 606 6.29 28.43 -56.58
CA GLY A 606 7.48 27.98 -55.87
C GLY A 606 7.52 28.43 -54.41
N THR A 607 6.97 29.61 -54.10
CA THR A 607 6.91 30.14 -52.75
C THR A 607 5.81 29.45 -51.93
N LEU A 608 4.62 29.27 -52.53
CA LEU A 608 3.50 28.56 -51.87
C LEU A 608 3.81 27.09 -51.63
N ALA A 609 4.38 26.39 -52.62
CA ALA A 609 4.76 24.99 -52.46
C ALA A 609 5.88 24.83 -51.42
N ARG A 610 6.86 25.73 -51.36
CA ARG A 610 7.89 25.72 -50.34
C ARG A 610 7.31 26.00 -48.92
N LYS A 611 6.42 27.01 -48.84
CA LYS A 611 5.75 27.34 -47.56
C LYS A 611 4.94 26.14 -47.04
N TRP A 612 4.16 25.54 -47.93
CA TRP A 612 3.32 24.38 -47.58
C TRP A 612 4.13 23.13 -47.18
N TYR A 613 5.19 22.85 -47.97
CA TYR A 613 6.15 21.81 -47.67
C TYR A 613 6.86 22.03 -46.29
N THR A 614 7.21 23.28 -46.01
CA THR A 614 7.87 23.65 -44.78
C THR A 614 6.93 23.50 -43.59
N GLU A 615 5.65 23.88 -43.74
CA GLU A 615 4.64 23.71 -42.65
C GLU A 615 4.35 22.24 -42.35
N ILE A 616 4.24 21.41 -43.38
CA ILE A 616 4.07 19.95 -43.20
C ILE A 616 5.31 19.34 -42.55
N LYS A 617 6.49 19.75 -43.00
CA LYS A 617 7.75 19.26 -42.43
C LYS A 617 7.92 19.66 -40.95
N ILE A 618 7.61 20.91 -40.64
CA ILE A 618 7.65 21.38 -39.25
C ILE A 618 6.65 20.61 -38.37
N SER A 619 5.40 20.45 -38.83
CA SER A 619 4.37 19.71 -38.12
C SER A 619 4.74 18.23 -37.86
N ALA A 620 5.33 17.59 -38.88
CA ALA A 620 5.84 16.23 -38.72
C ALA A 620 7.00 16.15 -37.71
N ILE A 621 7.92 17.13 -37.75
CA ILE A 621 9.01 17.18 -36.78
C ILE A 621 8.49 17.43 -35.36
N VAL A 622 7.51 18.32 -35.20
CA VAL A 622 6.88 18.57 -33.88
C VAL A 622 6.23 17.32 -33.33
N LEU A 623 5.46 16.60 -34.15
CA LEU A 623 4.85 15.33 -33.74
C LEU A 623 5.90 14.27 -33.35
N GLN A 624 6.92 14.10 -34.21
CA GLN A 624 8.01 13.16 -33.93
C GLN A 624 8.77 13.52 -32.64
N THR A 625 9.01 14.82 -32.45
CA THR A 625 9.70 15.31 -31.23
C THR A 625 8.84 15.08 -29.99
N GLY A 626 7.53 15.32 -30.10
CA GLY A 626 6.58 15.04 -29.04
C GLY A 626 6.59 13.54 -28.63
N PHE A 627 6.52 12.64 -29.58
CA PHE A 627 6.58 11.20 -29.32
C PHE A 627 7.93 10.76 -28.73
N ARG A 628 9.04 11.32 -29.26
CA ARG A 628 10.39 11.06 -28.71
C ARG A 628 10.53 11.60 -27.28
N ALA A 629 9.95 12.77 -27.00
CA ALA A 629 9.94 13.35 -25.67
C ALA A 629 9.15 12.50 -24.67
N VAL A 630 7.96 12.01 -25.07
CA VAL A 630 7.15 11.09 -24.23
C VAL A 630 7.92 9.79 -23.96
N ALA A 631 8.53 9.20 -24.98
CA ALA A 631 9.34 8.01 -24.82
C ALA A 631 10.58 8.25 -23.92
N ALA A 632 11.23 9.41 -24.09
CA ALA A 632 12.37 9.81 -23.24
C ALA A 632 11.95 10.08 -21.80
N CYS A 633 10.81 10.73 -21.58
CA CYS A 633 10.24 10.95 -20.26
C CYS A 633 9.89 9.64 -19.55
N ASN A 634 9.32 8.69 -20.27
CA ASN A 634 9.04 7.36 -19.72
C ASN A 634 10.33 6.63 -19.35
N LYS A 635 11.34 6.70 -20.21
CA LYS A 635 12.67 6.13 -19.95
C LYS A 635 13.40 6.83 -18.80
N PHE A 636 13.22 8.14 -18.66
CA PHE A 636 13.76 8.93 -17.56
C PHE A 636 13.05 8.62 -16.23
N ARG A 637 11.71 8.50 -16.25
CA ARG A 637 10.92 8.08 -15.08
C ARG A 637 11.38 6.71 -14.57
N TYR A 638 11.57 5.76 -15.49
CA TYR A 638 12.09 4.44 -15.17
C TYR A 638 13.50 4.48 -14.56
N ARG A 639 14.41 5.27 -15.15
CA ARG A 639 15.78 5.46 -14.61
C ARG A 639 15.76 6.16 -13.24
N LYS A 640 14.86 7.13 -13.05
CA LYS A 640 14.69 7.82 -11.76
C LYS A 640 14.16 6.87 -10.68
N GLN A 641 13.28 5.94 -11.06
CA GLN A 641 12.81 4.88 -10.18
C GLN A 641 13.93 3.92 -9.77
N ILE A 642 14.75 3.48 -10.74
CA ILE A 642 15.92 2.64 -10.46
C ILE A 642 16.91 3.39 -9.57
N SER A 643 17.23 4.64 -9.89
CA SER A 643 18.15 5.44 -9.09
C SER A 643 17.63 5.66 -7.67
N ALA A 644 16.34 5.93 -7.51
CA ALA A 644 15.72 6.08 -6.20
C ALA A 644 15.75 4.76 -5.40
N SER A 645 15.46 3.64 -6.04
CA SER A 645 15.55 2.32 -5.39
C SER A 645 17.00 1.99 -4.99
N THR A 646 17.97 2.32 -5.86
CA THR A 646 19.40 2.13 -5.55
C THR A 646 19.84 3.03 -4.41
N THR A 647 19.34 4.28 -4.37
CA THR A 647 19.63 5.23 -3.27
C THR A 647 19.03 4.75 -1.96
N ILE A 648 17.81 4.23 -2.00
CA ILE A 648 17.15 3.66 -0.81
C ILE A 648 17.94 2.43 -0.32
N GLN A 649 18.31 1.53 -1.24
CA GLN A 649 19.13 0.36 -0.91
C GLN A 649 20.50 0.74 -0.36
N SER A 650 21.14 1.75 -0.95
CA SER A 650 22.45 2.23 -0.48
C SER A 650 22.34 2.90 0.89
N ASN A 651 21.31 3.71 1.10
CA ASN A 651 21.04 4.34 2.39
C ASN A 651 20.65 3.31 3.46
N TRP A 652 19.88 2.30 3.08
CA TRP A 652 19.53 1.20 3.98
C TRP A 652 20.77 0.37 4.35
N ARG A 653 21.62 0.04 3.34
CA ARG A 653 22.91 -0.64 3.58
C ARG A 653 23.84 0.21 4.45
N ARG A 654 23.89 1.53 4.18
CA ARG A 654 24.65 2.49 4.99
C ARG A 654 24.08 2.58 6.41
N HIS A 655 22.77 2.64 6.56
CA HIS A 655 22.10 2.67 7.87
C HIS A 655 22.35 1.37 8.63
N LYS A 656 22.25 0.23 7.95
CA LYS A 656 22.58 -1.08 8.53
C LYS A 656 24.06 -1.13 8.94
N ALA A 657 24.95 -0.72 8.05
CA ALA A 657 26.38 -0.66 8.34
C ALA A 657 26.71 0.33 9.48
N LEU A 658 26.00 1.47 9.56
CA LEU A 658 26.11 2.44 10.65
C LEU A 658 25.58 1.86 11.98
N SER A 659 24.48 1.11 11.90
CA SER A 659 23.93 0.40 13.06
C SER A 659 24.88 -0.69 13.54
N ASP A 660 25.41 -1.47 12.61
CA ASP A 660 26.42 -2.51 12.90
C ASP A 660 27.71 -1.89 13.45
N TYR A 661 28.14 -0.75 12.87
CA TYR A 661 29.28 0.04 13.37
C TYR A 661 29.01 0.64 14.75
N GLN A 662 27.81 1.19 14.99
CA GLN A 662 27.43 1.72 16.30
C GLN A 662 27.32 0.61 17.35
N ASN A 663 26.88 -0.57 16.95
CA ASN A 663 26.85 -1.75 17.82
C ASN A 663 28.27 -2.26 18.12
N LEU A 664 29.16 -2.28 17.11
CA LEU A 664 30.58 -2.57 17.27
C LEU A 664 31.28 -1.50 18.13
N ARG A 665 30.92 -0.22 17.94
CA ARG A 665 31.45 0.89 18.75
C ARG A 665 30.95 0.83 20.19
N LYS A 666 29.68 0.43 20.40
CA LYS A 666 29.16 0.17 21.76
C LYS A 666 29.85 -1.02 22.41
N ALA A 667 30.15 -2.05 21.65
CA ALA A 667 30.93 -3.18 22.12
C ALA A 667 32.43 -2.81 22.40
N SER A 668 32.99 -1.90 21.57
CA SER A 668 34.35 -1.35 21.78
C SER A 668 34.44 -0.41 22.98
N ILE A 669 33.36 0.34 23.27
CA ILE A 669 33.32 1.29 24.41
C ILE A 669 33.17 0.55 25.73
N SER A 670 32.63 -0.68 25.71
CA SER A 670 32.57 -1.54 26.89
C SER A 670 33.94 -2.18 27.27
N SER A 671 34.94 -2.01 26.43
CA SER A 671 36.28 -2.61 26.65
C SER A 671 37.39 -1.60 26.90
N GLN A 672 37.06 -0.31 26.96
CA GLN A 672 38.08 0.71 27.24
C GLN A 672 37.55 1.80 28.18
N THR A 673 37.35 1.42 29.39
CA THR A 673 37.37 2.36 30.52
C THR A 673 38.49 1.94 31.40
N ILE A 674 39.67 2.39 31.13
CA ILE A 674 40.74 2.67 32.05
C ILE A 674 41.85 3.44 31.28
N ASN A 675 42.12 4.59 31.83
CA ASN A 675 43.31 5.40 31.72
C ASN A 675 43.36 6.65 30.84
N HIS A 676 43.37 7.69 31.58
CA HIS A 676 44.19 8.91 31.56
C HIS A 676 43.92 10.00 30.52
N SER A 677 43.33 11.02 31.03
CA SER A 677 43.85 12.36 31.35
C SER A 677 44.70 13.11 30.32
N SER A 678 44.24 14.33 30.13
CA SER A 678 45.00 15.57 29.88
C SER A 678 45.48 15.75 28.41
N ASP A 679 45.12 16.74 27.80
CA ASP A 679 45.45 18.14 27.76
C ASP A 679 44.93 18.84 26.52
N LYS A 680 44.28 19.90 26.77
CA LYS A 680 44.38 21.28 26.24
C LYS A 680 44.95 21.52 24.83
N HIS A 681 44.27 22.30 24.16
CA HIS A 681 44.48 23.65 23.59
C HIS A 681 43.88 23.83 22.20
N GLU A 682 43.05 24.80 22.19
CA GLU A 682 43.03 26.10 21.46
C GLU A 682 42.57 26.06 20.01
N GLN A 683 41.40 26.59 19.84
CA GLN A 683 41.05 27.95 19.35
C GLN A 683 41.63 28.37 17.98
N LYS A 684 40.71 28.67 17.10
CA LYS A 684 40.47 29.93 16.42
C LYS A 684 39.38 29.72 15.34
N VAL A 685 38.22 30.16 15.50
CA VAL A 685 37.62 31.49 15.21
C VAL A 685 38.25 32.17 14.00
N PHE A 686 37.52 32.31 12.98
CA PHE A 686 37.43 33.55 12.21
C PHE A 686 36.08 33.66 11.48
N GLU A 687 35.49 34.68 11.75
CA GLU A 687 34.33 35.43 11.43
C GLU A 687 34.15 35.72 9.94
N THR A 688 32.92 35.97 9.67
CA THR A 688 32.40 36.76 8.53
C THR A 688 33.01 38.16 8.43
N PRO A 689 32.91 38.86 7.30
CA PRO A 689 31.84 39.83 7.25
C PRO A 689 31.10 39.98 5.89
N ALA A 690 29.95 40.54 6.06
CA ALA A 690 29.05 41.10 5.11
C ALA A 690 29.61 42.38 4.42
N GLN A 691 29.02 42.71 3.33
CA GLN A 691 28.50 44.04 2.95
C GLN A 691 28.29 44.11 1.42
N ASN A 692 27.08 44.37 1.07
CA ASN A 692 26.56 45.62 0.54
C ASN A 692 27.07 46.03 -0.83
N GLU A 693 26.19 46.15 -1.77
CA GLU A 693 25.62 47.43 -2.21
C GLU A 693 24.75 47.26 -3.47
N SER A 694 23.58 47.75 -3.37
CA SER A 694 22.83 48.28 -4.55
C SER A 694 23.42 49.65 -4.93
N PRO A 695 23.29 50.20 -6.14
CA PRO A 695 22.12 51.03 -6.38
C PRO A 695 21.56 51.03 -7.82
N SER A 696 20.30 51.23 -7.90
CA SER A 696 19.51 52.31 -8.44
C SER A 696 19.59 52.73 -9.93
N MET A 697 18.39 52.88 -10.42
CA MET A 697 17.88 53.93 -11.33
C MET A 697 18.28 53.83 -12.81
N GLU A 698 17.39 54.02 -13.73
CA GLU A 698 16.41 55.05 -14.10
C GLU A 698 15.54 54.50 -15.24
N GLU A 699 14.27 54.69 -15.15
CA GLU A 699 13.41 55.69 -15.76
C GLU A 699 13.47 55.79 -17.27
N CYS A 700 12.38 55.64 -17.87
CA CYS A 700 11.61 56.63 -18.69
C CYS A 700 10.53 55.88 -19.47
N SER A 701 9.41 56.14 -19.15
CA SER A 701 8.40 57.15 -19.56
C SER A 701 7.43 56.63 -20.64
N ASN A 702 6.19 56.70 -20.20
CA ASN A 702 4.91 56.80 -20.91
C ASN A 702 4.93 57.79 -22.10
N PRO A 703 3.86 58.07 -22.77
CA PRO A 703 2.46 57.61 -22.73
C PRO A 703 1.78 57.56 -24.11
N VAL A 704 0.50 57.38 -24.13
CA VAL A 704 -0.61 58.00 -24.91
C VAL A 704 -1.71 56.92 -25.08
N GLN A 705 -2.81 57.02 -24.38
CA GLN A 705 -4.10 57.70 -24.63
C GLN A 705 -4.69 57.28 -25.98
N GLU A 706 -5.90 56.97 -26.08
CA GLU A 706 -7.25 57.39 -25.74
C GLU A 706 -8.19 56.37 -26.37
N GLU A 707 -9.37 56.18 -26.12
CA GLU A 707 -10.56 56.82 -25.48
C GLU A 707 -11.70 55.81 -25.49
N SER A 708 -12.37 55.78 -24.43
CA SER A 708 -13.75 56.16 -24.19
C SER A 708 -14.84 55.51 -25.05
N SER A 709 -15.79 54.84 -24.41
CA SER A 709 -17.08 55.46 -24.10
C SER A 709 -18.01 54.40 -23.47
N SER A 710 -18.45 54.70 -22.29
CA SER A 710 -19.76 54.32 -21.76
C SER A 710 -20.76 55.42 -22.15
N PRO A 711 -21.99 55.47 -21.73
CA PRO A 711 -22.96 54.51 -21.22
C PRO A 711 -24.34 54.68 -21.90
N PHE A 712 -25.29 53.84 -21.60
CA PHE A 712 -26.69 54.25 -21.60
C PHE A 712 -27.44 53.56 -20.45
N GLN A 713 -27.71 54.37 -19.43
CA GLN A 713 -28.88 54.28 -18.62
C GLN A 713 -30.05 54.75 -19.47
N ASP A 714 -31.19 54.14 -19.31
CA ASP A 714 -32.43 54.86 -19.23
C ASP A 714 -33.42 54.11 -18.37
N ASP A 715 -33.84 54.91 -17.45
CA ASP A 715 -34.94 54.79 -16.51
C ASP A 715 -36.29 54.84 -17.19
N GLU A 716 -37.30 54.64 -16.29
CA GLU A 716 -38.64 55.18 -16.22
C GLU A 716 -39.80 54.37 -16.85
N SER A 717 -40.55 53.84 -15.88
CA SER A 717 -41.97 54.13 -15.60
C SER A 717 -42.92 54.23 -16.79
N ILE A 718 -43.96 53.44 -16.72
CA ILE A 718 -45.33 53.86 -16.92
C ILE A 718 -46.26 53.01 -16.03
N GLU A 719 -46.99 53.78 -15.16
CA GLU A 719 -48.17 53.35 -14.45
C GLU A 719 -49.38 53.10 -15.34
N ALA A 720 -50.25 52.16 -14.88
CA ALA A 720 -51.69 52.16 -14.94
C ALA A 720 -52.44 52.16 -16.28
N ILE A 721 -53.06 51.04 -16.55
CA ILE A 721 -54.47 51.05 -16.98
C ILE A 721 -55.19 49.87 -16.25
N ARG A 722 -56.25 50.21 -15.57
CA ARG A 722 -57.26 49.34 -14.92
C ARG A 722 -58.14 48.64 -15.95
N ASP A 723 -58.66 47.50 -15.47
CA ASP A 723 -59.93 46.86 -15.78
C ASP A 723 -60.15 46.21 -17.16
N SER A 724 -60.10 44.90 -17.13
CA SER A 724 -61.12 44.06 -17.71
C SER A 724 -61.06 42.65 -17.19
N SER A 725 -62.16 42.18 -16.64
CA SER A 725 -62.38 40.84 -16.07
C SER A 725 -61.99 39.68 -17.00
N ILE A 726 -61.06 38.85 -16.51
CA ILE A 726 -60.68 37.56 -17.11
C ILE A 726 -61.21 36.42 -16.23
N PRO A 727 -61.76 35.33 -16.83
CA PRO A 727 -62.42 34.25 -16.09
C PRO A 727 -61.47 33.46 -15.21
N LEU A 728 -61.92 32.98 -14.08
CA LEU A 728 -61.17 32.30 -12.99
C LEU A 728 -60.33 31.08 -13.44
N LYS A 729 -60.48 30.57 -14.63
CA LYS A 729 -59.71 29.41 -15.18
C LYS A 729 -58.36 29.78 -15.83
N ASP A 730 -58.17 31.05 -16.15
CA ASP A 730 -56.93 31.50 -16.77
C ASP A 730 -55.91 32.02 -15.76
N THR A 731 -56.39 32.43 -14.57
CA THR A 731 -55.54 32.84 -13.45
C THR A 731 -54.70 31.68 -12.87
N GLU A 732 -55.31 30.50 -12.71
CA GLU A 732 -54.56 29.29 -12.29
C GLU A 732 -53.49 28.87 -13.30
N LYS A 733 -53.76 29.01 -14.59
CA LYS A 733 -52.77 28.71 -15.65
C LYS A 733 -51.65 29.75 -15.67
N ILE A 734 -51.94 31.00 -15.43
CA ILE A 734 -50.96 32.09 -15.33
C ILE A 734 -50.05 31.91 -14.10
N GLU A 735 -50.59 31.47 -12.97
CA GLU A 735 -49.82 31.14 -11.77
C GLU A 735 -48.90 29.94 -12.00
N VAL A 736 -49.39 28.86 -12.60
CA VAL A 736 -48.58 27.69 -12.93
C VAL A 736 -47.46 28.04 -13.90
N LEU A 737 -47.75 28.78 -14.97
CA LEU A 737 -46.73 29.24 -15.91
C LEU A 737 -45.73 30.22 -15.28
N THR A 738 -46.16 31.03 -14.33
CA THR A 738 -45.27 31.96 -13.59
C THR A 738 -44.31 31.20 -12.68
N ILE A 739 -44.80 30.12 -12.05
CA ILE A 739 -43.95 29.21 -11.26
C ILE A 739 -42.96 28.45 -12.15
N GLU A 740 -43.43 27.96 -13.30
CA GLU A 740 -42.55 27.26 -14.29
C GLU A 740 -41.47 28.20 -14.84
N ILE A 741 -41.79 29.44 -15.19
CA ILE A 741 -40.82 30.46 -15.62
C ILE A 741 -39.82 30.78 -14.49
N LYS A 742 -40.28 30.82 -13.25
CA LYS A 742 -39.41 31.05 -12.09
C LYS A 742 -38.43 29.88 -11.90
N ASN A 743 -38.91 28.65 -12.02
CA ASN A 743 -38.10 27.42 -11.95
C ASN A 743 -37.11 27.35 -13.10
N LEU A 744 -37.54 27.66 -14.32
CA LEU A 744 -36.64 27.69 -15.49
C LEU A 744 -35.57 28.77 -15.37
N LYS A 745 -35.85 29.92 -14.77
CA LYS A 745 -34.85 30.98 -14.48
C LYS A 745 -33.82 30.51 -13.46
N VAL A 746 -34.26 29.76 -12.42
CA VAL A 746 -33.34 29.19 -11.41
C VAL A 746 -32.43 28.16 -12.06
N MET A 747 -32.98 27.24 -12.87
CA MET A 747 -32.20 26.25 -13.58
C MET A 747 -31.20 26.89 -14.57
N LEU A 748 -31.60 27.93 -15.27
CA LEU A 748 -30.70 28.66 -16.18
C LEU A 748 -29.56 29.34 -15.41
N GLN A 749 -29.85 29.85 -14.21
CA GLN A 749 -28.84 30.48 -13.37
C GLN A 749 -27.83 29.44 -12.79
N GLU A 750 -28.31 28.25 -12.44
CA GLU A 750 -27.47 27.12 -12.01
C GLU A 750 -26.61 26.60 -13.15
N GLU A 751 -27.16 26.49 -14.38
CA GLU A 751 -26.38 26.10 -15.55
C GLU A 751 -25.31 27.13 -15.93
N LYS A 752 -25.64 28.43 -15.78
CA LYS A 752 -24.67 29.49 -15.99
C LYS A 752 -23.54 29.43 -14.96
N GLN A 753 -23.86 29.19 -13.67
CA GLN A 753 -22.82 29.01 -12.63
C GLN A 753 -21.94 27.78 -12.89
N ARG A 754 -22.52 26.68 -13.38
CA ARG A 754 -21.75 25.50 -13.81
C ARG A 754 -20.85 25.81 -15.02
N GLY A 755 -21.34 26.58 -15.97
CA GLY A 755 -20.56 27.07 -17.11
C GLY A 755 -19.35 27.88 -16.66
N ASP A 756 -19.53 28.85 -15.79
CA ASP A 756 -18.47 29.69 -15.25
C ASP A 756 -17.45 28.90 -14.40
N GLU A 757 -17.88 27.81 -13.76
CA GLU A 757 -16.99 26.90 -13.03
C GLU A 757 -16.15 26.02 -13.99
N TYR A 758 -16.76 25.54 -15.08
CA TYR A 758 -16.02 24.80 -16.12
C TYR A 758 -15.01 25.67 -16.84
N GLU A 759 -15.36 26.93 -17.10
CA GLU A 759 -14.45 27.90 -17.73
C GLU A 759 -13.26 28.21 -16.83
N ARG A 760 -13.47 28.39 -15.51
CA ARG A 760 -12.37 28.53 -14.53
C ARG A 760 -11.45 27.30 -14.51
N LYS A 761 -12.03 26.10 -14.46
CA LYS A 761 -11.25 24.86 -14.50
C LYS A 761 -10.49 24.68 -15.82
N TYR A 762 -11.07 25.13 -16.92
CA TYR A 762 -10.40 25.10 -18.23
C TYR A 762 -9.20 26.05 -18.28
N VAL A 763 -9.35 27.27 -17.79
CA VAL A 763 -8.26 28.27 -17.70
C VAL A 763 -7.14 27.78 -16.78
N GLU A 764 -7.47 27.16 -15.65
CA GLU A 764 -6.51 26.57 -14.71
C GLU A 764 -5.76 25.38 -15.34
N ALA A 765 -6.47 24.52 -16.07
CA ALA A 765 -5.86 23.41 -16.82
C ALA A 765 -4.96 23.92 -17.95
N GLN A 766 -5.32 25.03 -18.61
CA GLN A 766 -4.52 25.68 -19.64
C GLN A 766 -3.22 26.27 -19.06
N GLY A 767 -3.30 26.92 -17.88
CA GLY A 767 -2.14 27.41 -17.15
C GLY A 767 -1.19 26.28 -16.73
N SER A 768 -1.73 25.18 -16.21
CA SER A 768 -0.96 23.98 -15.87
C SER A 768 -0.29 23.35 -17.11
N SER A 769 -0.95 23.34 -18.26
CA SER A 769 -0.41 22.84 -19.52
C SER A 769 0.76 23.72 -20.02
N GLU A 770 0.67 25.01 -19.86
CA GLU A 770 1.74 25.94 -20.23
C GLU A 770 2.97 25.82 -19.32
N GLU A 771 2.75 25.62 -18.02
CA GLU A 771 3.83 25.35 -17.06
C GLU A 771 4.55 24.02 -17.36
N LEU A 772 3.79 22.98 -17.71
CA LEU A 772 4.34 21.71 -18.16
C LEU A 772 5.15 21.84 -19.46
N ARG A 773 4.71 22.68 -20.41
CA ARG A 773 5.47 22.98 -21.62
C ARG A 773 6.79 23.69 -21.33
N LYS A 774 6.81 24.64 -20.38
CA LYS A 774 8.04 25.29 -19.93
C LYS A 774 9.01 24.30 -19.28
N LYS A 775 8.52 23.42 -18.43
CA LYS A 775 9.34 22.36 -17.82
C LYS A 775 9.85 21.35 -18.85
N LEU A 776 9.07 21.06 -19.89
CA LEU A 776 9.48 20.21 -21.01
C LEU A 776 10.63 20.85 -21.79
N ALA A 777 10.50 22.12 -22.16
CA ALA A 777 11.53 22.84 -22.89
C ALA A 777 12.85 22.94 -22.09
N GLU A 778 12.76 23.10 -20.76
CA GLU A 778 13.95 23.13 -19.92
C GLU A 778 14.63 21.74 -19.82
N THR A 779 13.82 20.68 -19.76
CA THR A 779 14.36 19.29 -19.77
C THR A 779 14.97 18.92 -21.12
N GLU A 780 14.39 19.37 -22.24
CA GLU A 780 14.98 19.22 -23.58
C GLU A 780 16.34 19.91 -23.70
N LYS A 781 16.46 21.11 -23.13
CA LYS A 781 17.75 21.83 -23.09
C LYS A 781 18.81 21.06 -22.28
N ARG A 782 18.43 20.45 -21.15
CA ARG A 782 19.34 19.61 -20.34
C ARG A 782 19.71 18.32 -21.06
N VAL A 783 18.79 17.71 -21.80
CA VAL A 783 19.10 16.53 -22.62
C VAL A 783 20.10 16.85 -23.72
N HIS A 784 19.96 18.00 -24.42
CA HIS A 784 20.94 18.43 -25.41
C HIS A 784 22.31 18.66 -24.79
N GLN A 785 22.39 19.32 -23.65
CA GLN A 785 23.68 19.53 -22.96
C GLN A 785 24.35 18.20 -22.55
N LEU A 786 23.58 17.20 -22.11
CA LEU A 786 24.09 15.87 -21.79
C LEU A 786 24.55 15.13 -23.04
N GLN A 787 23.85 15.30 -24.16
CA GLN A 787 24.17 14.66 -25.42
C GLN A 787 25.48 15.25 -26.00
N ASP A 788 25.69 16.54 -25.88
CA ASP A 788 26.94 17.20 -26.26
C ASP A 788 28.11 16.80 -25.35
N SER A 789 27.85 16.59 -24.07
CA SER A 789 28.85 16.11 -23.14
C SER A 789 29.23 14.66 -23.42
N LEU A 790 28.26 13.81 -23.74
CA LEU A 790 28.48 12.41 -24.14
C LEU A 790 29.28 12.33 -25.45
N ASN A 791 28.95 13.15 -26.43
CA ASN A 791 29.68 13.21 -27.71
C ASN A 791 31.13 13.64 -27.51
N ARG A 792 31.40 14.62 -26.63
CA ARG A 792 32.76 15.01 -26.25
C ARG A 792 33.54 13.87 -25.56
N MET A 793 32.87 13.11 -24.68
CA MET A 793 33.46 11.96 -23.99
C MET A 793 33.80 10.84 -24.98
N ILE A 794 32.90 10.51 -25.91
CA ILE A 794 33.12 9.52 -26.97
C ILE A 794 34.27 9.95 -27.90
N SER A 795 34.37 11.23 -28.28
CA SER A 795 35.48 11.74 -29.06
C SER A 795 36.81 11.64 -28.33
N SER A 796 36.83 11.93 -27.02
CA SER A 796 38.02 11.78 -26.19
C SER A 796 38.46 10.33 -26.06
N MET A 797 37.50 9.40 -25.82
CA MET A 797 37.80 7.95 -25.78
C MET A 797 38.32 7.43 -27.14
N SER A 798 37.73 7.90 -28.23
CA SER A 798 38.19 7.51 -29.59
C SER A 798 39.60 7.99 -29.86
N SER A 799 39.99 9.19 -29.38
CA SER A 799 41.36 9.68 -29.44
C SER A 799 42.31 8.84 -28.62
N GLN A 800 41.97 8.47 -27.39
CA GLN A 800 42.78 7.60 -26.53
C GLN A 800 42.96 6.19 -27.13
N VAL A 801 41.90 5.64 -27.72
CA VAL A 801 41.99 4.35 -28.44
C VAL A 801 42.90 4.46 -29.67
N ALA A 802 42.91 5.57 -30.38
CA ALA A 802 43.80 5.79 -31.50
C ALA A 802 45.28 5.91 -31.06
N GLU A 803 45.52 6.62 -29.93
CA GLU A 803 46.88 6.69 -29.32
C GLU A 803 47.35 5.31 -28.83
N LEU A 804 46.52 4.53 -28.19
CA LEU A 804 46.85 3.15 -27.78
C LEU A 804 47.14 2.24 -28.99
N LYS A 805 46.36 2.38 -30.08
CA LYS A 805 46.65 1.69 -31.33
C LYS A 805 48.01 2.08 -31.96
N ALA A 806 48.34 3.36 -31.89
CA ALA A 806 49.65 3.86 -32.37
C ALA A 806 50.83 3.30 -31.54
N ILE A 807 50.68 3.25 -30.22
CA ILE A 807 51.66 2.67 -29.28
C ILE A 807 51.84 1.15 -29.53
N LEU A 808 50.76 0.42 -29.73
CA LEU A 808 50.78 -1.02 -30.03
C LEU A 808 51.41 -1.31 -31.39
N SER A 809 51.21 -0.45 -32.41
CA SER A 809 51.82 -0.58 -33.72
C SER A 809 53.30 -0.27 -33.72
N THR A 810 53.77 0.60 -32.82
CA THR A 810 55.19 0.88 -32.61
C THR A 810 55.89 -0.26 -31.82
N SER A 811 55.20 -0.86 -30.86
CA SER A 811 55.70 -2.01 -30.08
C SER A 811 55.89 -3.28 -30.95
N SER A 812 55.01 -3.49 -31.95
CA SER A 812 55.13 -4.63 -32.87
C SER A 812 56.25 -4.49 -33.89
N ARG A 813 56.84 -3.29 -34.11
CA ARG A 813 58.01 -3.08 -34.96
C ARG A 813 59.39 -3.34 -34.30
N LEU A 814 59.37 -3.43 -32.94
CA LEU A 814 60.60 -3.70 -32.15
C LEU A 814 60.84 -5.17 -31.82
N SER A 815 59.94 -6.09 -32.16
CA SER A 815 60.07 -7.53 -31.85
C SER A 815 60.48 -8.41 -33.02
N SER A 816 60.99 -7.83 -34.12
CA SER A 816 61.38 -8.60 -35.31
C SER A 816 62.89 -8.82 -35.44
N THR A 817 63.67 -8.74 -34.34
CA THR A 817 65.13 -9.04 -34.38
C THR A 817 65.53 -9.91 -33.18
N PHE A 818 65.15 -11.20 -33.16
CA PHE A 818 65.92 -12.25 -32.52
C PHE A 818 65.48 -13.61 -33.07
N ARG A 819 66.44 -14.36 -33.52
CA ARG A 819 66.46 -15.74 -34.09
C ARG A 819 66.51 -16.79 -32.95
N PRO A 820 65.99 -18.00 -33.19
CA PRO A 820 65.81 -19.04 -32.15
C PRO A 820 66.98 -19.92 -31.88
N ILE A 821 67.08 -20.42 -30.63
CA ILE A 821 67.99 -21.59 -30.29
C ILE A 821 67.16 -22.62 -29.52
N ALA A 822 67.47 -23.86 -29.91
CA ALA A 822 67.02 -25.19 -29.70
C ALA A 822 66.49 -25.65 -28.30
N ARG A 823 65.65 -26.68 -28.41
CA ARG A 823 65.24 -27.72 -27.47
C ARG A 823 66.32 -28.25 -26.53
N VAL A 824 65.85 -28.49 -25.27
CA VAL A 824 66.27 -29.73 -24.54
C VAL A 824 65.12 -30.13 -23.61
N ASP A 825 64.70 -31.40 -23.70
CA ASP A 825 63.85 -32.14 -22.78
C ASP A 825 64.60 -32.41 -21.46
N ILE A 826 63.81 -32.54 -20.34
CA ILE A 826 64.01 -33.65 -19.35
C ILE A 826 62.98 -33.48 -18.20
N ALA A 827 62.19 -34.48 -18.05
CA ALA A 827 61.49 -35.21 -17.00
C ALA A 827 61.48 -34.74 -15.52
N SER A 828 60.26 -34.88 -14.98
CA SER A 828 59.87 -35.49 -13.72
C SER A 828 60.47 -35.00 -12.39
N SER A 829 59.63 -34.55 -11.47
CA SER A 829 59.23 -35.27 -10.24
C SER A 829 58.60 -34.38 -9.21
N ASN A 830 57.65 -34.97 -8.48
CA ASN A 830 56.85 -34.58 -7.32
C ASN A 830 57.52 -33.68 -6.29
N SER A 831 56.73 -32.77 -5.71
CA SER A 831 56.22 -32.84 -4.30
C SER A 831 55.68 -31.53 -3.83
N ASP A 832 54.50 -31.65 -3.19
CA ASP A 832 53.88 -30.88 -2.10
C ASP A 832 54.41 -29.51 -1.66
N THR A 833 53.54 -28.53 -1.59
CA THR A 833 53.04 -27.87 -0.39
C THR A 833 52.53 -26.45 -0.67
N SER A 834 51.32 -26.24 -0.22
CA SER A 834 50.72 -25.07 0.44
C SER A 834 50.91 -23.64 -0.08
N SER A 835 49.78 -22.99 -0.10
CA SER A 835 49.43 -21.64 0.28
C SER A 835 49.27 -20.58 -0.82
N THR A 836 48.04 -20.05 -0.80
CA THR A 836 47.58 -18.65 -0.89
C THR A 836 47.84 -17.86 -2.19
N ASP A 837 46.74 -17.22 -2.48
CA ASP A 837 46.52 -15.94 -3.15
C ASP A 837 46.26 -15.89 -4.67
N SER A 838 45.01 -15.47 -4.87
CA SER A 838 44.53 -14.53 -5.87
C SER A 838 45.26 -14.43 -7.22
N ASP A 839 44.54 -14.68 -8.27
CA ASP A 839 44.50 -13.76 -9.41
C ASP A 839 43.35 -14.01 -10.39
N PHE A 840 42.75 -12.91 -10.74
CA PHE A 840 41.74 -12.75 -11.77
C PHE A 840 42.36 -12.97 -13.16
N THR A 841 41.73 -13.79 -13.97
CA THR A 841 42.01 -13.79 -15.42
C THR A 841 40.72 -13.85 -16.21
N PHE A 842 40.49 -12.84 -17.02
CA PHE A 842 39.48 -12.75 -18.07
C PHE A 842 39.89 -13.57 -19.28
N PRO A 843 39.01 -14.26 -19.99
CA PRO A 843 39.28 -14.76 -21.34
C PRO A 843 38.80 -13.77 -22.40
N ALA A 844 39.61 -13.64 -23.46
CA ALA A 844 39.44 -12.79 -24.60
C ALA A 844 38.37 -13.27 -25.60
N PRO A 845 37.85 -12.39 -26.46
CA PRO A 845 36.76 -12.69 -27.40
C PRO A 845 37.25 -13.25 -28.73
N VAL A 846 36.51 -14.20 -29.25
CA VAL A 846 36.70 -14.73 -30.62
C VAL A 846 35.85 -13.89 -31.57
N SER A 847 36.50 -13.35 -32.59
CA SER A 847 35.91 -12.65 -33.72
C SER A 847 35.22 -13.60 -34.69
N ASN A 848 34.02 -13.25 -35.14
CA ASN A 848 33.62 -13.52 -36.53
C ASN A 848 32.64 -12.44 -37.04
N THR A 849 33.05 -11.92 -38.16
CA THR A 849 32.38 -11.01 -39.07
C THR A 849 31.27 -11.73 -39.82
N GLU A 850 30.12 -11.05 -39.97
CA GLU A 850 29.52 -10.70 -41.26
C GLU A 850 28.13 -10.09 -41.14
N LEU A 851 28.02 -8.89 -41.68
CA LEU A 851 27.04 -8.26 -42.57
C LEU A 851 25.57 -8.09 -42.20
N LEU A 852 25.23 -6.81 -42.04
CA LEU A 852 24.09 -6.06 -42.60
C LEU A 852 22.65 -6.45 -42.17
N SER A 853 22.04 -5.61 -41.43
CA SER A 853 20.96 -4.71 -41.88
C SER A 853 20.24 -4.04 -40.66
N SER A 854 19.81 -2.85 -40.95
CA SER A 854 19.30 -1.76 -40.12
C SER A 854 18.00 -2.03 -39.29
N PRO A 855 17.52 -1.00 -38.59
CA PRO A 855 17.07 -1.09 -37.23
C PRO A 855 15.54 -1.10 -37.11
N GLU A 856 14.97 -1.82 -36.14
CA GLU A 856 13.58 -1.60 -35.75
C GLU A 856 13.32 -1.82 -34.26
N SER A 857 12.70 -0.78 -33.72
CA SER A 857 11.72 -0.75 -32.63
C SER A 857 11.98 -1.56 -31.36
N ASN A 858 12.43 -0.86 -30.34
CA ASN A 858 12.43 -1.27 -28.95
C ASN A 858 10.99 -1.34 -28.40
N SER A 859 10.49 -2.54 -28.20
CA SER A 859 9.42 -2.84 -27.25
C SER A 859 10.06 -3.17 -25.90
N PHE A 860 9.68 -2.46 -24.85
CA PHE A 860 10.14 -2.69 -23.50
C PHE A 860 9.55 -4.00 -22.96
N GLN A 861 10.39 -4.92 -22.61
CA GLN A 861 10.06 -6.09 -21.79
C GLN A 861 10.64 -5.89 -20.39
N LEU A 862 9.78 -6.02 -19.38
CA LEU A 862 10.16 -6.13 -17.98
C LEU A 862 10.62 -7.58 -17.72
N VAL A 863 11.85 -7.76 -17.33
CA VAL A 863 12.41 -9.05 -16.93
C VAL A 863 12.30 -9.18 -15.42
N VAL A 864 11.52 -10.13 -14.94
CA VAL A 864 11.52 -10.56 -13.54
C VAL A 864 12.60 -11.66 -13.42
N GLN A 865 13.69 -11.34 -12.75
CA GLN A 865 14.67 -12.36 -12.35
C GLN A 865 14.25 -12.98 -11.03
N ASP A 866 14.02 -14.28 -11.04
CA ASP A 866 13.87 -15.10 -9.86
C ASP A 866 15.20 -15.18 -9.11
N VAL A 867 15.17 -14.81 -7.83
CA VAL A 867 16.26 -15.07 -6.90
C VAL A 867 15.86 -16.28 -6.05
N THR A 868 16.12 -17.46 -6.56
CA THR A 868 16.26 -18.64 -5.72
C THR A 868 17.73 -19.07 -5.78
N ALA A 869 18.37 -19.10 -4.63
CA ALA A 869 19.69 -19.69 -4.47
C ALA A 869 19.59 -21.21 -4.62
N GLY A 870 20.40 -21.76 -5.50
CA GLY A 870 20.68 -23.19 -5.59
C GLY A 870 20.75 -23.75 -7.01
N ASP A 871 21.96 -23.93 -7.46
CA ASP A 871 22.49 -24.81 -8.50
C ASP A 871 21.61 -25.38 -9.62
N GLY A 872 22.06 -25.14 -10.85
CA GLY A 872 21.76 -25.98 -11.98
C GLY A 872 21.27 -25.28 -13.24
N SER A 873 22.19 -24.94 -14.09
CA SER A 873 22.12 -24.77 -15.56
C SER A 873 20.75 -24.91 -16.24
N GLY A 874 20.32 -23.86 -16.94
CA GLY A 874 19.26 -23.92 -17.95
C GLY A 874 18.68 -22.56 -18.25
N SER A 875 19.04 -22.03 -19.39
CA SER A 875 18.48 -20.80 -19.94
C SER A 875 17.01 -20.97 -20.32
N GLU A 876 16.10 -20.18 -19.74
CA GLU A 876 14.85 -19.85 -20.42
C GLU A 876 14.31 -18.48 -19.97
N SER A 877 13.97 -17.68 -20.97
CA SER A 877 13.42 -16.34 -20.89
C SER A 877 11.98 -16.36 -20.39
N GLY A 878 11.72 -15.81 -19.22
CA GLY A 878 10.37 -15.59 -18.70
C GLY A 878 9.67 -14.44 -19.41
N LYS A 879 8.46 -14.69 -19.90
CA LYS A 879 7.51 -13.70 -20.42
C LYS A 879 6.45 -13.41 -19.38
N GLU A 880 6.10 -12.13 -19.23
CA GLU A 880 5.06 -11.63 -18.33
C GLU A 880 3.65 -12.01 -18.79
N GLY A 881 2.83 -12.43 -17.83
CA GLY A 881 1.38 -12.52 -17.98
C GLY A 881 0.70 -11.24 -17.44
N SER A 882 -0.36 -10.82 -18.12
CA SER A 882 -1.21 -9.69 -17.73
C SER A 882 -1.93 -10.01 -16.41
N PHE A 883 -1.87 -9.06 -15.47
CA PHE A 883 -2.40 -9.16 -14.10
C PHE A 883 -3.94 -8.94 -14.01
N ASP A 884 -4.59 -8.65 -15.12
CA ASP A 884 -5.99 -8.18 -15.13
C ASP A 884 -7.03 -9.28 -14.88
N ASP A 885 -6.65 -10.57 -14.92
CA ASP A 885 -7.58 -11.69 -14.76
C ASP A 885 -7.61 -12.26 -13.32
N PHE A 886 -6.94 -11.65 -12.36
CA PHE A 886 -6.81 -12.21 -11.01
C PHE A 886 -7.73 -11.57 -9.94
N PHE A 887 -8.50 -10.51 -10.32
CA PHE A 887 -9.40 -9.87 -9.37
C PHE A 887 -10.67 -9.33 -10.03
#